data_5e86e2527146dad8fc5757f578d1d316
#
_entry.id   5e86e2527146dad8fc5757f578d1d316
#
_cell.length_a   1.000
_cell.length_b   1.000
_cell.length_c   1.000
_cell.angle_alpha   90.00
_cell.angle_beta   90.00
_cell.angle_gamma   90.00
#
_symmetry.space_group_name_H-M   'P 1'
#
loop_
_entity.id
_entity.type
_entity.pdbx_description
1 polymer ?
#
loop_
_entity_poly.entity_id
_entity_poly.type
_entity_poly.pdbx_seq_one_letter_code
_entity_poly.pdbx_strand_id
1 'polypeptide(L)'
;MERIKSIVRKMWIGLGVLVLFGFAYIIFLSLSGLPTFEELENPKYDFASDIIASDNSVLGRLYIENRVPITYSQISPNIVKALIATEDVRFEKHSGVDPEAVARVIAKTVLLARKSSGGGSTITQQLAKLLYSDRDFSNMGRIRKSFALVNIKLKEWITAIKLERRYTKEEIIAMYLNKFNFIYGAYGIEAAAETYFSKNNKDLTISEAAVLVGMLKNPSLYNPVRRREQATLRRNTVLKRMYSNGILSESDYEKLSAEPIQLDFKPKTHIDGDATYFRMEVGKEVSQIIRKMDLQKSDGSLYDIYRDGLKIYTSIDADMQRIAEQVMLKHMKTVQTNFWREWKGKDPWKYNADAKQLAIREASMKNLVRSSDRYINMRQNIFEQELDEINAKYPEISFSDIEFDLWTAAEKEGLDKTAKRYRITDEQKRVYEQIMADPEYKITVAKWQQFRSTVRKAFNEKYKMKVFAYNAEGQKDTVMTPYDSIRYHRMFLQTGIVAIEPTTGQVKVWVGGINHKYFKFDHIRTKRQVGSTFKPFVYASAIAFRGISPCMRVVDQQYTIEPGEASFGLIKPWSPGNAEGKFSGKSMTLYEALRESRNSVSVYLMKQLQSTDQVLELVNNMGIDKSKIPAQPSICLGSADLTVLEMTGAYASFANNGTYVVPSFISRIEDKNGKVIYKNASDEKQALAPDYNYVMVDLLRYATRGSAGFQGIKSEVGGKTGTTNDYVDGWFMGITPSLVVGTWVGGDDRWIHFNSLTYGQGSKMARPFFSEFIRQLELQKVSDYDPNARFIVPAGSENIVTDCSQYSNPNVIDQPRDTVKRKPGEDDFFQ
;
A
#
# COMPACT_ATOMS: atom_id res chain seq x y z
N MET A 1 -57.04 -51.93 34.10
CA MET A 1 -57.34 -50.98 33.01
C MET A 1 -57.20 -49.48 33.39
N GLU A 2 -57.68 -49.10 34.60
CA GLU A 2 -57.61 -47.69 35.05
C GLU A 2 -56.21 -47.18 35.31
N ARG A 3 -55.31 -48.02 35.85
CA ARG A 3 -53.89 -47.63 36.04
C ARG A 3 -53.15 -47.26 34.68
N ILE A 4 -53.44 -47.99 33.60
CA ILE A 4 -52.90 -47.76 32.29
C ILE A 4 -53.47 -46.47 31.69
N LYS A 5 -54.79 -46.24 31.85
CA LYS A 5 -55.42 -44.97 31.39
C LYS A 5 -54.85 -43.75 32.12
N SER A 6 -54.57 -43.89 33.45
CA SER A 6 -53.92 -42.82 34.23
C SER A 6 -52.48 -42.52 33.75
N ILE A 7 -51.70 -43.58 33.50
CA ILE A 7 -50.33 -43.41 32.97
C ILE A 7 -50.35 -42.74 31.58
N VAL A 8 -51.20 -43.20 30.67
CA VAL A 8 -51.36 -42.60 29.33
C VAL A 8 -51.81 -41.12 29.41
N ARG A 9 -52.80 -40.84 30.36
CA ARG A 9 -53.21 -39.44 30.57
C ARG A 9 -52.08 -38.55 31.11
N LYS A 10 -51.25 -39.03 32.03
CA LYS A 10 -50.07 -38.31 32.54
C LYS A 10 -49.00 -38.13 31.47
N MET A 11 -48.81 -39.13 30.59
CA MET A 11 -47.91 -38.98 29.42
C MET A 11 -48.40 -37.92 28.45
N TRP A 12 -49.73 -37.87 28.15
CA TRP A 12 -50.29 -36.82 27.27
C TRP A 12 -50.20 -35.42 27.90
N ILE A 13 -50.46 -35.31 29.22
CA ILE A 13 -50.29 -34.05 29.96
C ILE A 13 -48.82 -33.62 29.94
N GLY A 14 -47.87 -34.55 30.22
CA GLY A 14 -46.43 -34.27 30.15
C GLY A 14 -45.97 -33.84 28.75
N LEU A 15 -46.49 -34.50 27.71
CA LEU A 15 -46.22 -34.11 26.32
C LEU A 15 -46.80 -32.71 26.02
N GLY A 16 -48.02 -32.40 26.48
CA GLY A 16 -48.65 -31.08 26.31
C GLY A 16 -47.87 -29.98 27.02
N VAL A 17 -47.38 -30.22 28.24
CA VAL A 17 -46.51 -29.27 28.96
C VAL A 17 -45.18 -29.06 28.23
N LEU A 18 -44.59 -30.13 27.73
CA LEU A 18 -43.32 -30.05 26.96
C LEU A 18 -43.48 -29.26 25.67
N VAL A 19 -44.61 -29.42 24.96
CA VAL A 19 -44.95 -28.64 23.75
C VAL A 19 -45.17 -27.17 24.11
N LEU A 20 -45.86 -26.86 25.20
CA LEU A 20 -46.09 -25.50 25.69
C LEU A 20 -44.77 -24.81 26.07
N PHE A 21 -43.88 -25.52 26.76
CA PHE A 21 -42.55 -25.04 27.10
C PHE A 21 -41.71 -24.76 25.83
N GLY A 22 -41.78 -25.67 24.85
CA GLY A 22 -41.12 -25.47 23.55
C GLY A 22 -41.63 -24.21 22.80
N PHE A 23 -42.94 -23.99 22.82
CA PHE A 23 -43.58 -22.82 22.24
C PHE A 23 -43.18 -21.52 22.98
N ALA A 24 -43.18 -21.53 24.30
CA ALA A 24 -42.74 -20.39 25.11
C ALA A 24 -41.28 -20.07 24.88
N TYR A 25 -40.43 -21.10 24.70
CA TYR A 25 -39.04 -20.94 24.39
C TYR A 25 -38.80 -20.35 23.00
N ILE A 26 -39.55 -20.76 21.98
CA ILE A 26 -39.51 -20.18 20.62
C ILE A 26 -39.92 -18.70 20.63
N ILE A 27 -40.97 -18.36 21.40
CA ILE A 27 -41.41 -16.97 21.59
C ILE A 27 -40.31 -16.15 22.28
N PHE A 28 -39.68 -16.68 23.32
CA PHE A 28 -38.57 -16.04 24.01
C PHE A 28 -37.40 -15.78 23.05
N LEU A 29 -37.01 -16.77 22.24
CA LEU A 29 -35.97 -16.62 21.24
C LEU A 29 -36.34 -15.60 20.15
N SER A 30 -37.62 -15.52 19.78
CA SER A 30 -38.09 -14.54 18.78
C SER A 30 -38.02 -13.10 19.26
N LEU A 31 -38.06 -12.89 20.59
CA LEU A 31 -38.03 -11.58 21.24
C LEU A 31 -36.63 -11.20 21.77
N SER A 32 -35.72 -12.19 21.93
CA SER A 32 -34.40 -11.98 22.52
C SER A 32 -33.27 -12.23 21.53
N GLY A 33 -32.54 -11.15 21.13
CA GLY A 33 -31.25 -11.23 20.40
C GLY A 33 -31.33 -11.77 18.97
N LEU A 34 -32.50 -11.65 18.32
CA LEU A 34 -32.61 -11.81 16.84
C LEU A 34 -32.55 -10.47 16.15
N PRO A 35 -32.04 -10.41 14.91
CA PRO A 35 -32.01 -9.17 14.14
C PRO A 35 -33.38 -8.52 14.10
N THR A 36 -33.42 -7.21 14.31
CA THR A 36 -34.61 -6.39 14.12
C THR A 36 -35.03 -6.38 12.65
N PHE A 37 -36.30 -6.00 12.36
CA PHE A 37 -36.71 -5.85 10.96
C PHE A 37 -35.89 -4.77 10.24
N GLU A 38 -35.47 -3.73 10.93
CA GLU A 38 -34.65 -2.65 10.42
C GLU A 38 -33.24 -3.12 10.03
N GLU A 39 -32.63 -4.02 10.83
CA GLU A 39 -31.37 -4.68 10.48
C GLU A 39 -31.50 -5.68 9.33
N LEU A 40 -32.71 -6.28 9.16
CA LEU A 40 -33.03 -7.13 8.02
C LEU A 40 -33.28 -6.32 6.75
N GLU A 41 -33.88 -5.12 6.86
CA GLU A 41 -34.11 -4.20 5.74
C GLU A 41 -32.81 -3.59 5.19
N ASN A 42 -31.83 -3.38 6.07
CA ASN A 42 -30.52 -2.87 5.73
C ASN A 42 -29.44 -3.87 6.19
N PRO A 43 -29.33 -5.05 5.56
CA PRO A 43 -28.23 -5.93 5.86
C PRO A 43 -26.93 -5.15 5.58
N LYS A 44 -26.06 -5.03 6.58
CA LYS A 44 -24.77 -4.34 6.44
C LYS A 44 -23.95 -5.09 5.39
N TYR A 45 -24.07 -4.68 4.15
CA TYR A 45 -23.20 -5.11 3.08
C TYR A 45 -21.96 -4.25 3.11
N ASP A 46 -20.81 -4.88 3.13
CA ASP A 46 -19.55 -4.19 2.91
C ASP A 46 -19.43 -3.94 1.38
N PHE A 47 -19.59 -2.69 0.97
CA PHE A 47 -19.45 -2.29 -0.42
C PHE A 47 -18.01 -1.85 -0.68
N ALA A 48 -17.43 -2.35 -1.77
CA ALA A 48 -16.11 -1.90 -2.23
C ALA A 48 -16.18 -0.42 -2.63
N SER A 49 -15.16 0.35 -2.25
CA SER A 49 -15.00 1.72 -2.74
C SER A 49 -14.17 1.75 -4.01
N ASP A 50 -14.64 2.50 -5.00
CA ASP A 50 -13.96 2.66 -6.29
C ASP A 50 -12.94 3.80 -6.22
N ILE A 51 -11.71 3.54 -6.71
CA ILE A 51 -10.70 4.57 -6.96
C ILE A 51 -10.76 4.92 -8.44
N ILE A 52 -11.05 6.17 -8.74
CA ILE A 52 -11.37 6.67 -10.07
C ILE A 52 -10.27 7.64 -10.51
N ALA A 53 -9.71 7.43 -11.69
CA ALA A 53 -8.72 8.31 -12.31
C ALA A 53 -9.34 9.60 -12.85
N SER A 54 -8.53 10.54 -13.33
CA SER A 54 -8.97 11.82 -13.88
C SER A 54 -9.86 11.67 -15.13
N ASP A 55 -9.67 10.61 -15.91
CA ASP A 55 -10.47 10.24 -17.08
C ASP A 55 -11.76 9.47 -16.75
N ASN A 56 -12.11 9.33 -15.48
CA ASN A 56 -13.20 8.52 -14.95
C ASN A 56 -13.03 6.99 -15.09
N SER A 57 -11.90 6.49 -15.52
CA SER A 57 -11.59 5.05 -15.48
C SER A 57 -11.37 4.58 -14.04
N VAL A 58 -11.69 3.31 -13.76
CA VAL A 58 -11.50 2.72 -12.43
C VAL A 58 -10.10 2.14 -12.33
N LEU A 59 -9.24 2.78 -11.53
CA LEU A 59 -7.88 2.30 -11.23
C LEU A 59 -7.86 1.06 -10.35
N GLY A 60 -8.88 0.90 -9.50
CA GLY A 60 -8.99 -0.23 -8.59
C GLY A 60 -10.05 -0.02 -7.52
N ARG A 61 -10.12 -0.99 -6.60
CA ARG A 61 -11.13 -1.01 -5.53
C ARG A 61 -10.49 -1.24 -4.18
N LEU A 62 -11.05 -0.58 -3.16
CA LEU A 62 -10.70 -0.83 -1.75
C LEU A 62 -11.85 -1.61 -1.10
N TYR A 63 -11.56 -2.79 -0.55
CA TYR A 63 -12.55 -3.66 0.04
C TYR A 63 -11.93 -4.57 1.10
N ILE A 64 -12.72 -4.93 2.10
CA ILE A 64 -12.41 -6.07 2.99
C ILE A 64 -12.80 -7.35 2.25
N GLU A 65 -13.96 -7.32 1.59
CA GLU A 65 -14.53 -8.42 0.81
C GLU A 65 -14.82 -7.91 -0.61
N ASN A 66 -14.19 -8.50 -1.63
CA ASN A 66 -14.45 -8.15 -3.03
C ASN A 66 -15.86 -8.60 -3.42
N ARG A 67 -16.84 -7.72 -3.27
CA ARG A 67 -18.24 -7.96 -3.64
C ARG A 67 -18.64 -7.05 -4.77
N VAL A 68 -19.21 -7.65 -5.78
CA VAL A 68 -19.97 -6.96 -6.83
C VAL A 68 -21.43 -7.39 -6.65
N PRO A 69 -22.24 -6.62 -5.90
CA PRO A 69 -23.64 -6.97 -5.69
C PRO A 69 -24.39 -6.88 -7.00
N ILE A 70 -25.15 -7.90 -7.31
CA ILE A 70 -25.99 -7.97 -8.49
C ILE A 70 -27.44 -8.22 -8.09
N THR A 71 -28.37 -7.69 -8.88
CA THR A 71 -29.81 -7.95 -8.74
C THR A 71 -30.15 -9.33 -9.32
N TYR A 72 -31.31 -9.88 -8.96
CA TYR A 72 -31.77 -11.17 -9.49
C TYR A 72 -31.79 -11.21 -11.03
N SER A 73 -32.25 -10.15 -11.69
CA SER A 73 -32.26 -10.05 -13.14
C SER A 73 -30.87 -10.10 -13.80
N GLN A 74 -29.84 -9.86 -13.04
CA GLN A 74 -28.44 -9.93 -13.49
C GLN A 74 -27.80 -11.31 -13.24
N ILE A 75 -28.47 -12.20 -12.49
CA ILE A 75 -27.98 -13.56 -12.23
C ILE A 75 -28.24 -14.46 -13.45
N SER A 76 -27.27 -15.30 -13.78
CA SER A 76 -27.42 -16.31 -14.84
C SER A 76 -28.58 -17.27 -14.52
N PRO A 77 -29.50 -17.51 -15.44
CA PRO A 77 -30.52 -18.56 -15.30
C PRO A 77 -29.93 -19.95 -15.02
N ASN A 78 -28.75 -20.23 -15.54
CA ASN A 78 -28.04 -21.52 -15.31
C ASN A 78 -27.68 -21.68 -13.83
N ILE A 79 -27.25 -20.61 -13.16
CA ILE A 79 -26.93 -20.62 -11.72
C ILE A 79 -28.21 -20.84 -10.90
N VAL A 80 -29.28 -20.09 -11.20
CA VAL A 80 -30.55 -20.22 -10.47
C VAL A 80 -31.13 -21.63 -10.57
N LYS A 81 -31.19 -22.19 -11.79
CA LYS A 81 -31.66 -23.56 -12.03
C LYS A 81 -30.81 -24.60 -11.31
N ALA A 82 -29.48 -24.49 -11.38
CA ALA A 82 -28.54 -25.38 -10.70
C ALA A 82 -28.68 -25.30 -9.16
N LEU A 83 -28.84 -24.07 -8.63
CA LEU A 83 -28.99 -23.82 -7.19
C LEU A 83 -30.28 -24.46 -6.66
N ILE A 84 -31.43 -24.15 -7.26
CA ILE A 84 -32.73 -24.68 -6.82
C ILE A 84 -32.75 -26.22 -6.94
N ALA A 85 -32.28 -26.77 -8.05
CA ALA A 85 -32.23 -28.24 -8.25
C ALA A 85 -31.33 -28.96 -7.24
N THR A 86 -30.31 -28.29 -6.72
CA THR A 86 -29.29 -28.92 -5.86
C THR A 86 -29.59 -28.73 -4.38
N GLU A 87 -29.90 -27.51 -3.96
CA GLU A 87 -29.99 -27.12 -2.56
C GLU A 87 -31.43 -27.13 -2.04
N ASP A 88 -32.44 -26.77 -2.89
CA ASP A 88 -33.82 -26.59 -2.43
C ASP A 88 -34.86 -26.73 -3.55
N VAL A 89 -35.13 -27.96 -3.97
CA VAL A 89 -36.06 -28.25 -5.10
C VAL A 89 -37.47 -27.71 -4.88
N ARG A 90 -37.89 -27.49 -3.64
CA ARG A 90 -39.23 -26.99 -3.30
C ARG A 90 -39.20 -25.55 -2.80
N PHE A 91 -38.20 -24.77 -3.18
CA PHE A 91 -37.96 -23.39 -2.74
C PHE A 91 -39.19 -22.51 -2.89
N GLU A 92 -39.93 -22.65 -3.99
CA GLU A 92 -41.16 -21.91 -4.26
C GLU A 92 -42.39 -22.37 -3.42
N LYS A 93 -42.27 -23.53 -2.71
CA LYS A 93 -43.44 -24.16 -2.05
C LYS A 93 -43.46 -24.02 -0.53
N HIS A 94 -42.49 -23.34 0.06
CA HIS A 94 -42.38 -23.15 1.50
C HIS A 94 -42.05 -21.72 1.90
N SER A 95 -42.24 -21.32 3.16
CA SER A 95 -41.95 -19.98 3.67
C SER A 95 -40.77 -20.02 4.66
N GLY A 96 -39.57 -20.32 4.15
CA GLY A 96 -38.30 -20.27 4.87
C GLY A 96 -37.89 -21.62 5.50
N VAL A 97 -38.84 -22.44 5.91
CA VAL A 97 -38.60 -23.82 6.43
C VAL A 97 -39.45 -24.79 5.59
N ASP A 98 -38.86 -25.89 5.14
CA ASP A 98 -39.55 -26.95 4.43
C ASP A 98 -39.99 -28.06 5.44
N PRO A 99 -41.27 -28.15 5.84
CA PRO A 99 -41.74 -29.09 6.81
C PRO A 99 -41.56 -30.57 6.39
N GLU A 100 -41.73 -30.86 5.09
CA GLU A 100 -41.54 -32.22 4.57
C GLU A 100 -40.07 -32.64 4.55
N ALA A 101 -39.15 -31.72 4.25
CA ALA A 101 -37.71 -31.98 4.33
C ALA A 101 -37.28 -32.22 5.77
N VAL A 102 -37.80 -31.43 6.74
CA VAL A 102 -37.56 -31.64 8.17
C VAL A 102 -38.11 -32.98 8.64
N ALA A 103 -39.39 -33.32 8.31
CA ALA A 103 -39.98 -34.61 8.64
C ALA A 103 -39.19 -35.80 8.09
N ARG A 104 -38.73 -35.69 6.84
CA ARG A 104 -37.89 -36.69 6.16
C ARG A 104 -36.55 -36.90 6.87
N VAL A 105 -35.90 -35.82 7.35
CA VAL A 105 -34.62 -35.89 8.06
C VAL A 105 -34.81 -36.51 9.43
N ILE A 106 -35.86 -36.15 10.16
CA ILE A 106 -36.20 -36.73 11.46
C ILE A 106 -36.48 -38.24 11.32
N ALA A 107 -37.31 -38.62 10.33
CA ALA A 107 -37.64 -40.03 10.09
C ALA A 107 -36.39 -40.88 9.76
N LYS A 108 -35.52 -40.39 8.89
CA LYS A 108 -34.29 -41.09 8.51
C LYS A 108 -33.27 -41.16 9.63
N THR A 109 -33.12 -40.10 10.42
CA THR A 109 -32.11 -40.04 11.50
C THR A 109 -32.56 -40.83 12.73
N VAL A 110 -33.85 -40.74 13.12
CA VAL A 110 -34.40 -41.37 14.31
C VAL A 110 -34.77 -42.84 14.05
N LEU A 111 -35.44 -43.13 12.90
CA LEU A 111 -35.93 -44.51 12.61
C LEU A 111 -34.86 -45.39 11.94
N LEU A 112 -33.93 -44.84 11.16
CA LEU A 112 -32.98 -45.63 10.39
C LEU A 112 -31.52 -45.50 10.86
N ALA A 113 -31.24 -44.75 11.95
CA ALA A 113 -29.92 -44.56 12.55
C ALA A 113 -28.80 -44.20 11.53
N ARG A 114 -29.14 -43.64 10.34
CA ARG A 114 -28.20 -43.28 9.31
C ARG A 114 -27.66 -41.87 9.55
N LYS A 115 -26.39 -41.74 9.93
CA LYS A 115 -25.70 -40.48 10.26
C LYS A 115 -25.51 -39.48 9.09
N SER A 116 -25.85 -39.83 7.85
CA SER A 116 -25.64 -38.95 6.70
C SER A 116 -26.87 -38.89 5.78
N SER A 117 -27.89 -38.18 6.19
CA SER A 117 -28.97 -37.76 5.27
C SER A 117 -28.84 -36.29 4.98
N GLY A 118 -28.03 -35.95 3.96
CA GLY A 118 -27.88 -34.57 3.54
C GLY A 118 -29.21 -33.96 3.05
N GLY A 119 -29.36 -32.61 3.17
CA GLY A 119 -30.36 -31.84 2.45
C GLY A 119 -31.64 -31.55 3.20
N GLY A 120 -31.55 -31.03 4.43
CA GLY A 120 -32.73 -30.56 5.16
C GLY A 120 -32.80 -29.06 5.43
N SER A 121 -31.82 -28.32 5.01
CA SER A 121 -31.79 -26.84 5.13
C SER A 121 -32.16 -26.17 3.81
N THR A 122 -33.09 -25.23 3.87
CA THR A 122 -33.51 -24.42 2.72
C THR A 122 -32.48 -23.35 2.34
N ILE A 123 -32.56 -22.77 1.13
CA ILE A 123 -31.75 -21.62 0.71
C ILE A 123 -31.90 -20.48 1.69
N THR A 124 -33.12 -20.18 2.17
CA THR A 124 -33.38 -19.11 3.13
C THR A 124 -32.74 -19.35 4.48
N GLN A 125 -32.70 -20.62 4.96
CA GLN A 125 -31.96 -20.99 6.18
C GLN A 125 -30.44 -20.86 6.00
N GLN A 126 -29.92 -21.16 4.81
CA GLN A 126 -28.51 -20.96 4.50
C GLN A 126 -28.16 -19.48 4.47
N LEU A 127 -29.03 -18.62 3.90
CA LEU A 127 -28.88 -17.17 3.96
C LEU A 127 -28.92 -16.65 5.40
N ALA A 128 -29.89 -17.07 6.21
CA ALA A 128 -30.00 -16.70 7.63
C ALA A 128 -28.72 -17.06 8.41
N LYS A 129 -28.16 -18.23 8.12
CA LYS A 129 -26.87 -18.65 8.67
C LYS A 129 -25.73 -17.72 8.26
N LEU A 130 -25.64 -17.31 6.98
CA LEU A 130 -24.58 -16.42 6.50
C LEU A 130 -24.67 -14.98 7.04
N LEU A 131 -25.88 -14.52 7.36
CA LEU A 131 -26.11 -13.17 7.84
C LEU A 131 -25.91 -13.02 9.35
N TYR A 132 -26.33 -14.05 10.15
CA TYR A 132 -26.57 -13.86 11.58
C TYR A 132 -26.05 -14.97 12.50
N SER A 133 -25.38 -16.01 11.99
CA SER A 133 -24.88 -17.08 12.84
C SER A 133 -23.40 -16.89 13.21
N ASP A 134 -23.18 -16.46 14.43
CA ASP A 134 -21.86 -16.57 15.06
C ASP A 134 -21.68 -18.00 15.62
N ARG A 135 -20.60 -18.69 15.20
CA ARG A 135 -20.33 -20.10 15.51
C ARG A 135 -18.99 -20.33 16.20
N ASP A 136 -18.64 -19.46 17.13
CA ASP A 136 -17.47 -19.73 17.95
C ASP A 136 -17.79 -20.74 19.06
N PHE A 137 -17.24 -21.97 18.94
CA PHE A 137 -17.39 -23.08 19.88
C PHE A 137 -16.04 -23.44 20.52
N SER A 138 -15.03 -22.61 20.40
CA SER A 138 -13.64 -22.93 20.80
C SER A 138 -13.52 -23.33 22.27
N ASN A 139 -14.40 -22.82 23.15
CA ASN A 139 -14.33 -23.01 24.59
C ASN A 139 -15.52 -23.83 25.18
N MET A 140 -16.27 -24.64 24.39
CA MET A 140 -17.47 -25.32 24.84
C MET A 140 -17.32 -26.85 24.97
N GLY A 141 -17.65 -27.38 26.12
CA GLY A 141 -17.78 -28.84 26.34
C GLY A 141 -18.89 -29.48 25.47
N ARG A 142 -18.78 -30.78 25.17
CA ARG A 142 -19.66 -31.53 24.24
C ARG A 142 -21.16 -31.31 24.44
N ILE A 143 -21.67 -31.34 25.71
CA ILE A 143 -23.10 -31.17 26.02
C ILE A 143 -23.55 -29.73 25.75
N ARG A 144 -22.79 -28.71 26.21
CA ARG A 144 -23.08 -27.30 25.95
C ARG A 144 -23.03 -26.98 24.45
N LYS A 145 -22.10 -27.57 23.72
CA LYS A 145 -22.00 -27.45 22.26
C LYS A 145 -23.24 -28.01 21.53
N SER A 146 -23.78 -29.13 21.98
CA SER A 146 -25.00 -29.71 21.39
C SER A 146 -26.22 -28.81 21.62
N PHE A 147 -26.41 -28.26 22.83
CA PHE A 147 -27.48 -27.29 23.11
C PHE A 147 -27.31 -25.99 22.33
N ALA A 148 -26.10 -25.49 22.24
CA ALA A 148 -25.79 -24.28 21.43
C ALA A 148 -26.13 -24.49 19.94
N LEU A 149 -25.82 -25.66 19.38
CA LEU A 149 -26.17 -25.99 17.98
C LEU A 149 -27.67 -26.04 17.72
N VAL A 150 -28.46 -26.62 18.66
CA VAL A 150 -29.92 -26.62 18.56
C VAL A 150 -30.47 -25.20 18.64
N ASN A 151 -29.97 -24.40 19.57
CA ASN A 151 -30.39 -23.01 19.74
C ASN A 151 -30.08 -22.16 18.49
N ILE A 152 -28.90 -22.30 17.95
CA ILE A 152 -28.53 -21.64 16.69
C ILE A 152 -29.47 -22.08 15.57
N LYS A 153 -29.78 -23.37 15.48
CA LYS A 153 -30.64 -23.88 14.43
C LYS A 153 -32.07 -23.33 14.53
N LEU A 154 -32.59 -23.19 15.73
CA LEU A 154 -33.90 -22.56 15.97
C LEU A 154 -33.87 -21.07 15.57
N LYS A 155 -32.82 -20.36 15.93
CA LYS A 155 -32.64 -18.98 15.52
C LYS A 155 -32.54 -18.82 13.98
N GLU A 156 -31.84 -19.73 13.30
CA GLU A 156 -31.77 -19.76 11.83
C GLU A 156 -33.18 -19.95 11.21
N TRP A 157 -34.03 -20.84 11.81
CA TRP A 157 -35.39 -21.04 11.30
C TRP A 157 -36.29 -19.83 11.50
N ILE A 158 -36.25 -19.20 12.68
CA ILE A 158 -37.05 -18.02 12.97
C ILE A 158 -36.63 -16.87 12.01
N THR A 159 -35.29 -16.67 11.82
CA THR A 159 -34.76 -15.67 10.90
C THR A 159 -35.16 -15.95 9.45
N ALA A 160 -35.12 -17.23 9.02
CA ALA A 160 -35.55 -17.62 7.69
C ALA A 160 -37.03 -17.29 7.43
N ILE A 161 -37.93 -17.57 8.43
CA ILE A 161 -39.34 -17.18 8.32
C ILE A 161 -39.51 -15.65 8.27
N LYS A 162 -38.73 -14.89 9.04
CA LYS A 162 -38.75 -13.43 9.02
C LYS A 162 -38.32 -12.90 7.65
N LEU A 163 -37.26 -13.46 7.04
CA LEU A 163 -36.79 -13.10 5.71
C LEU A 163 -37.83 -13.33 4.63
N GLU A 164 -38.49 -14.50 4.61
CA GLU A 164 -39.53 -14.84 3.63
C GLU A 164 -40.83 -14.00 3.78
N ARG A 165 -41.07 -13.40 4.93
CA ARG A 165 -42.17 -12.44 5.13
C ARG A 165 -41.85 -11.06 4.58
N ARG A 166 -40.58 -10.74 4.37
CA ARG A 166 -40.12 -9.39 3.98
C ARG A 166 -39.62 -9.32 2.54
N TYR A 167 -38.93 -10.38 2.08
CA TYR A 167 -38.29 -10.44 0.77
C TYR A 167 -38.96 -11.47 -0.12
N THR A 168 -38.96 -11.19 -1.41
CA THR A 168 -39.40 -12.13 -2.45
C THR A 168 -38.39 -13.28 -2.58
N LYS A 169 -38.81 -14.38 -3.20
CA LYS A 169 -37.94 -15.52 -3.49
C LYS A 169 -36.71 -15.12 -4.33
N GLU A 170 -36.91 -14.22 -5.28
CA GLU A 170 -35.89 -13.67 -6.16
C GLU A 170 -34.84 -12.86 -5.39
N GLU A 171 -35.30 -11.99 -4.49
CA GLU A 171 -34.41 -11.20 -3.62
C GLU A 171 -33.62 -12.10 -2.68
N ILE A 172 -34.21 -13.16 -2.12
CA ILE A 172 -33.54 -14.13 -1.25
C ILE A 172 -32.42 -14.86 -2.00
N ILE A 173 -32.65 -15.29 -3.26
CA ILE A 173 -31.61 -15.89 -4.11
C ILE A 173 -30.49 -14.91 -4.36
N ALA A 174 -30.81 -13.65 -4.71
CA ALA A 174 -29.83 -12.62 -4.97
C ALA A 174 -28.98 -12.33 -3.71
N MET A 175 -29.62 -12.17 -2.55
CA MET A 175 -28.95 -11.97 -1.28
C MET A 175 -28.02 -13.13 -0.93
N TYR A 176 -28.47 -14.38 -1.11
CA TYR A 176 -27.67 -15.58 -0.82
C TYR A 176 -26.42 -15.66 -1.70
N LEU A 177 -26.59 -15.50 -3.01
CA LEU A 177 -25.49 -15.59 -3.98
C LEU A 177 -24.53 -14.41 -3.88
N ASN A 178 -24.98 -13.22 -3.46
CA ASN A 178 -24.12 -12.06 -3.20
C ASN A 178 -23.34 -12.19 -1.88
N LYS A 179 -23.83 -12.94 -0.88
CA LYS A 179 -23.20 -13.05 0.45
C LYS A 179 -22.17 -14.15 0.54
N PHE A 180 -22.24 -15.19 -0.31
CA PHE A 180 -21.41 -16.37 -0.18
C PHE A 180 -19.94 -16.13 -0.54
N ASN A 181 -19.02 -16.67 0.29
CA ASN A 181 -17.57 -16.58 0.07
C ASN A 181 -17.05 -17.78 -0.73
N PHE A 182 -16.63 -17.55 -1.96
CA PHE A 182 -16.07 -18.56 -2.87
C PHE A 182 -14.53 -18.74 -2.73
N ILE A 183 -13.91 -18.17 -1.70
CA ILE A 183 -12.45 -18.16 -1.47
C ILE A 183 -11.70 -17.27 -2.51
N TYR A 184 -10.40 -17.08 -2.32
CA TYR A 184 -9.53 -16.20 -3.12
C TYR A 184 -10.03 -14.74 -3.23
N GLY A 185 -10.70 -14.27 -2.17
CA GLY A 185 -11.27 -12.91 -2.16
C GLY A 185 -12.56 -12.76 -2.98
N ALA A 186 -13.07 -13.83 -3.59
CA ALA A 186 -14.29 -13.80 -4.37
C ALA A 186 -15.53 -13.92 -3.47
N TYR A 187 -16.12 -12.78 -3.11
CA TYR A 187 -17.37 -12.70 -2.37
C TYR A 187 -18.53 -12.41 -3.33
N GLY A 188 -19.47 -13.30 -3.39
CA GLY A 188 -20.61 -13.25 -4.33
C GLY A 188 -20.32 -13.91 -5.67
N ILE A 189 -21.40 -14.23 -6.36
CA ILE A 189 -21.39 -15.06 -7.58
C ILE A 189 -20.71 -14.36 -8.77
N GLU A 190 -20.83 -13.03 -8.89
CA GLU A 190 -20.19 -12.26 -9.95
C GLU A 190 -18.67 -12.29 -9.78
N ALA A 191 -18.18 -11.98 -8.57
CA ALA A 191 -16.76 -12.05 -8.27
C ALA A 191 -16.20 -13.47 -8.43
N ALA A 192 -17.00 -14.51 -8.15
CA ALA A 192 -16.61 -15.90 -8.36
C ALA A 192 -16.50 -16.24 -9.86
N ALA A 193 -17.46 -15.81 -10.69
CA ALA A 193 -17.43 -16.00 -12.13
C ALA A 193 -16.19 -15.34 -12.77
N GLU A 194 -15.90 -14.10 -12.37
CA GLU A 194 -14.69 -13.39 -12.80
C GLU A 194 -13.41 -14.11 -12.35
N THR A 195 -13.37 -14.55 -11.08
CA THR A 195 -12.17 -15.17 -10.50
C THR A 195 -11.83 -16.53 -11.10
N TYR A 196 -12.83 -17.39 -11.29
CA TYR A 196 -12.60 -18.79 -11.72
C TYR A 196 -12.64 -18.97 -13.22
N PHE A 197 -13.38 -18.11 -13.94
CA PHE A 197 -13.64 -18.27 -15.38
C PHE A 197 -13.34 -17.03 -16.21
N SER A 198 -12.93 -15.91 -15.60
CA SER A 198 -12.71 -14.61 -16.28
C SER A 198 -13.91 -14.16 -17.12
N LYS A 199 -15.13 -14.40 -16.63
CA LYS A 199 -16.39 -14.11 -17.29
C LYS A 199 -17.34 -13.39 -16.36
N ASN A 200 -18.31 -12.62 -16.90
CA ASN A 200 -19.47 -12.20 -16.14
C ASN A 200 -20.33 -13.44 -15.79
N ASN A 201 -21.07 -13.38 -14.69
CA ASN A 201 -21.90 -14.52 -14.30
C ASN A 201 -22.95 -14.89 -15.35
N LYS A 202 -23.47 -13.93 -16.12
CA LYS A 202 -24.43 -14.14 -17.20
C LYS A 202 -23.91 -15.06 -18.31
N ASP A 203 -22.61 -15.03 -18.55
CA ASP A 203 -21.92 -15.76 -19.64
C ASP A 203 -21.46 -17.15 -19.23
N LEU A 204 -21.77 -17.57 -18.00
CA LEU A 204 -21.41 -18.90 -17.52
C LEU A 204 -22.19 -20.01 -18.24
N THR A 205 -21.46 -21.00 -18.71
CA THR A 205 -22.05 -22.25 -19.22
C THR A 205 -22.71 -23.05 -18.09
N ILE A 206 -23.56 -24.03 -18.43
CA ILE A 206 -24.19 -24.93 -17.46
C ILE A 206 -23.15 -25.65 -16.60
N SER A 207 -22.04 -26.09 -17.19
CA SER A 207 -20.96 -26.79 -16.48
C SER A 207 -20.24 -25.85 -15.50
N GLU A 208 -19.92 -24.63 -15.90
CA GLU A 208 -19.29 -23.61 -15.05
C GLU A 208 -20.20 -23.20 -13.88
N ALA A 209 -21.50 -22.96 -14.17
CA ALA A 209 -22.51 -22.69 -13.15
C ALA A 209 -22.63 -23.85 -12.13
N ALA A 210 -22.59 -25.12 -12.62
CA ALA A 210 -22.64 -26.29 -11.74
C ALA A 210 -21.38 -26.44 -10.86
N VAL A 211 -20.21 -25.98 -11.33
CA VAL A 211 -18.99 -25.88 -10.49
C VAL A 211 -19.19 -24.92 -9.33
N LEU A 212 -19.62 -23.68 -9.61
CA LEU A 212 -19.82 -22.66 -8.56
C LEU A 212 -20.93 -23.07 -7.58
N VAL A 213 -22.05 -23.58 -8.08
CA VAL A 213 -23.12 -24.11 -7.20
C VAL A 213 -22.61 -25.29 -6.38
N GLY A 214 -21.73 -26.11 -6.93
CA GLY A 214 -21.06 -27.20 -6.21
C GLY A 214 -20.24 -26.71 -5.02
N MET A 215 -19.58 -25.55 -5.16
CA MET A 215 -18.77 -24.94 -4.10
C MET A 215 -19.61 -24.38 -2.93
N LEU A 216 -20.89 -24.08 -3.11
CA LEU A 216 -21.77 -23.55 -2.05
C LEU A 216 -21.85 -24.50 -0.84
N LYS A 217 -21.66 -25.79 -1.03
CA LYS A 217 -21.66 -26.77 0.05
C LYS A 217 -20.41 -26.69 0.95
N ASN A 218 -19.25 -26.55 0.35
CA ASN A 218 -17.96 -26.36 1.03
C ASN A 218 -16.91 -25.87 0.00
N PRO A 219 -16.63 -24.56 -0.03
CA PRO A 219 -15.76 -23.99 -1.06
C PRO A 219 -14.28 -24.40 -0.94
N SER A 220 -13.84 -24.85 0.24
CA SER A 220 -12.48 -25.38 0.42
C SER A 220 -12.34 -26.83 -0.07
N LEU A 221 -13.36 -27.67 0.19
CA LEU A 221 -13.35 -29.07 -0.20
C LEU A 221 -13.58 -29.26 -1.69
N TYR A 222 -14.47 -28.45 -2.28
CA TYR A 222 -14.85 -28.53 -3.69
C TYR A 222 -14.19 -27.43 -4.55
N ASN A 223 -12.99 -27.02 -4.15
CA ASN A 223 -12.21 -26.00 -4.85
C ASN A 223 -11.64 -26.53 -6.17
N PRO A 224 -12.02 -26.00 -7.34
CA PRO A 224 -11.59 -26.53 -8.62
C PRO A 224 -10.11 -26.27 -8.94
N VAL A 225 -9.47 -25.32 -8.25
CA VAL A 225 -8.04 -25.02 -8.41
C VAL A 225 -7.17 -25.97 -7.59
N ARG A 226 -7.57 -26.24 -6.33
CA ARG A 226 -6.76 -27.04 -5.39
C ARG A 226 -7.13 -28.52 -5.37
N ARG A 227 -8.41 -28.84 -5.64
CA ARG A 227 -8.99 -30.20 -5.48
C ARG A 227 -9.87 -30.55 -6.70
N ARG A 228 -9.26 -30.57 -7.86
CA ARG A 228 -9.95 -30.69 -9.15
C ARG A 228 -10.85 -31.93 -9.22
N GLU A 229 -10.39 -33.08 -8.73
CA GLU A 229 -11.18 -34.32 -8.69
C GLU A 229 -12.43 -34.18 -7.84
N GLN A 230 -12.32 -33.66 -6.64
CA GLN A 230 -13.46 -33.47 -5.73
C GLN A 230 -14.44 -32.44 -6.31
N ALA A 231 -13.94 -31.38 -6.93
CA ALA A 231 -14.77 -30.39 -7.63
C ALA A 231 -15.52 -31.01 -8.81
N THR A 232 -14.88 -31.90 -9.59
CA THR A 232 -15.51 -32.64 -10.72
C THR A 232 -16.61 -33.56 -10.22
N LEU A 233 -16.38 -34.34 -9.17
CA LEU A 233 -17.39 -35.22 -8.57
C LEU A 233 -18.59 -34.40 -8.04
N ARG A 234 -18.33 -33.25 -7.42
CA ARG A 234 -19.39 -32.38 -6.91
C ARG A 234 -20.16 -31.69 -8.03
N ARG A 235 -19.49 -31.19 -9.09
CA ARG A 235 -20.13 -30.67 -10.31
C ARG A 235 -21.06 -31.72 -10.92
N ASN A 236 -20.58 -32.94 -11.09
CA ASN A 236 -21.38 -34.03 -11.66
C ASN A 236 -22.59 -34.37 -10.76
N THR A 237 -22.45 -34.20 -9.42
CA THR A 237 -23.61 -34.31 -8.51
C THR A 237 -24.67 -33.22 -8.78
N VAL A 238 -24.25 -31.97 -9.04
CA VAL A 238 -25.13 -30.85 -9.40
C VAL A 238 -25.83 -31.16 -10.73
N LEU A 239 -25.06 -31.54 -11.78
CA LEU A 239 -25.60 -31.90 -13.08
C LEU A 239 -26.62 -33.05 -12.99
N LYS A 240 -26.34 -34.08 -12.18
CA LYS A 240 -27.27 -35.20 -11.93
C LYS A 240 -28.57 -34.72 -11.26
N ARG A 241 -28.50 -33.75 -10.34
CA ARG A 241 -29.68 -33.15 -9.72
C ARG A 241 -30.50 -32.36 -10.75
N MET A 242 -29.84 -31.61 -11.64
CA MET A 242 -30.52 -30.89 -12.72
C MET A 242 -31.23 -31.87 -13.67
N TYR A 243 -30.58 -32.98 -14.07
CA TYR A 243 -31.20 -34.03 -14.86
C TYR A 243 -32.39 -34.69 -14.14
N SER A 244 -32.20 -35.08 -12.85
CA SER A 244 -33.26 -35.74 -12.07
C SER A 244 -34.49 -34.86 -11.83
N ASN A 245 -34.37 -33.53 -11.96
CA ASN A 245 -35.45 -32.56 -11.84
C ASN A 245 -35.95 -32.04 -13.21
N GLY A 246 -35.57 -32.71 -14.31
CA GLY A 246 -36.08 -32.41 -15.65
C GLY A 246 -35.55 -31.12 -16.29
N ILE A 247 -34.43 -30.57 -15.75
CA ILE A 247 -33.80 -29.33 -16.27
C ILE A 247 -32.83 -29.64 -17.41
N LEU A 248 -32.19 -30.81 -17.39
CA LEU A 248 -31.29 -31.30 -18.41
C LEU A 248 -31.86 -32.56 -19.08
N SER A 249 -31.60 -32.71 -20.36
CA SER A 249 -31.79 -34.01 -21.07
C SER A 249 -30.74 -35.02 -20.59
N GLU A 250 -30.99 -36.34 -20.82
CA GLU A 250 -30.02 -37.40 -20.51
C GLU A 250 -28.73 -37.21 -21.34
N SER A 251 -28.88 -36.91 -22.60
CA SER A 251 -27.76 -36.66 -23.51
C SER A 251 -26.88 -35.46 -23.03
N ASP A 252 -27.51 -34.34 -22.58
CA ASP A 252 -26.75 -33.21 -22.09
C ASP A 252 -26.04 -33.54 -20.78
N TYR A 253 -26.70 -34.28 -19.87
CA TYR A 253 -26.12 -34.73 -18.62
C TYR A 253 -24.87 -35.60 -18.85
N GLU A 254 -24.96 -36.60 -19.76
CA GLU A 254 -23.84 -37.50 -20.09
C GLU A 254 -22.68 -36.71 -20.68
N LYS A 255 -22.96 -35.86 -21.67
CA LYS A 255 -21.97 -35.01 -22.32
C LYS A 255 -21.26 -34.11 -21.33
N LEU A 256 -22.00 -33.28 -20.58
CA LEU A 256 -21.43 -32.32 -19.61
C LEU A 256 -20.69 -32.99 -18.45
N SER A 257 -21.12 -34.21 -18.04
CA SER A 257 -20.46 -34.95 -16.97
C SER A 257 -19.11 -35.54 -17.39
N ALA A 258 -18.94 -35.85 -18.67
CA ALA A 258 -17.70 -36.36 -19.24
C ALA A 258 -16.67 -35.26 -19.52
N GLU A 259 -17.11 -34.03 -19.73
CA GLU A 259 -16.20 -32.90 -20.00
C GLU A 259 -15.30 -32.55 -18.78
N PRO A 260 -14.00 -32.27 -18.98
CA PRO A 260 -13.14 -31.80 -17.90
C PRO A 260 -13.52 -30.36 -17.50
N ILE A 261 -13.33 -30.01 -16.21
CA ILE A 261 -13.48 -28.61 -15.77
C ILE A 261 -12.37 -27.78 -16.43
N GLN A 262 -12.75 -26.75 -17.17
CA GLN A 262 -11.84 -25.76 -17.75
C GLN A 262 -11.91 -24.48 -16.91
N LEU A 263 -10.77 -24.00 -16.46
CA LEU A 263 -10.64 -22.77 -15.65
C LEU A 263 -9.82 -21.74 -16.41
N ASP A 264 -10.26 -20.49 -16.39
CA ASP A 264 -9.43 -19.32 -16.67
C ASP A 264 -9.30 -18.54 -15.36
N PHE A 265 -8.47 -19.11 -14.45
CA PHE A 265 -8.36 -18.66 -13.06
C PHE A 265 -7.48 -17.42 -12.94
N LYS A 266 -8.12 -16.28 -12.63
CA LYS A 266 -7.49 -14.98 -12.42
C LYS A 266 -8.04 -14.35 -11.14
N PRO A 267 -7.49 -14.72 -9.97
CA PRO A 267 -7.92 -14.08 -8.71
C PRO A 267 -7.55 -12.60 -8.75
N LYS A 268 -8.54 -11.72 -8.68
CA LYS A 268 -8.33 -10.29 -8.51
C LYS A 268 -8.08 -10.01 -7.04
N THR A 269 -6.84 -9.64 -6.71
CA THR A 269 -6.53 -9.09 -5.39
C THR A 269 -6.47 -7.57 -5.51
N HIS A 270 -6.69 -6.85 -4.41
CA HIS A 270 -6.46 -5.39 -4.38
C HIS A 270 -4.99 -5.01 -4.66
N ILE A 271 -4.13 -6.00 -4.88
CA ILE A 271 -2.71 -5.86 -5.21
C ILE A 271 -2.48 -5.94 -6.74
N ASP A 272 -3.41 -6.51 -7.52
CA ASP A 272 -3.28 -6.69 -8.97
C ASP A 272 -3.81 -5.45 -9.74
N GLY A 273 -3.18 -5.12 -10.88
CA GLY A 273 -3.51 -3.98 -11.74
C GLY A 273 -2.57 -2.79 -11.57
N ASP A 274 -2.81 -1.75 -12.36
CA ASP A 274 -2.00 -0.53 -12.41
C ASP A 274 -2.08 0.29 -11.11
N ALA A 275 -1.09 1.14 -10.89
CA ALA A 275 -1.03 2.08 -9.77
C ALA A 275 -1.17 1.45 -8.37
N THR A 276 -0.66 0.23 -8.14
CA THR A 276 -0.87 -0.50 -6.88
C THR A 276 -0.37 0.25 -5.64
N TYR A 277 0.81 0.87 -5.69
CA TYR A 277 1.33 1.70 -4.60
C TYR A 277 0.41 2.89 -4.32
N PHE A 278 -0.05 3.56 -5.38
CA PHE A 278 -0.95 4.69 -5.28
C PHE A 278 -2.27 4.32 -4.60
N ARG A 279 -2.89 3.20 -4.98
CA ARG A 279 -4.15 2.74 -4.38
C ARG A 279 -4.05 2.53 -2.87
N MET A 280 -2.89 2.05 -2.40
CA MET A 280 -2.65 1.90 -0.95
C MET A 280 -2.52 3.27 -0.26
N GLU A 281 -1.89 4.25 -0.93
CA GLU A 281 -1.80 5.63 -0.41
C GLU A 281 -3.16 6.34 -0.40
N VAL A 282 -4.00 6.14 -1.43
CA VAL A 282 -5.39 6.62 -1.45
C VAL A 282 -6.15 6.15 -0.22
N GLY A 283 -6.03 4.86 0.12
CA GLY A 283 -6.69 4.30 1.30
C GLY A 283 -6.29 5.01 2.61
N LYS A 284 -5.01 5.28 2.78
CA LYS A 284 -4.49 6.01 3.96
C LYS A 284 -4.97 7.47 3.99
N GLU A 285 -4.84 8.17 2.87
CA GLU A 285 -5.19 9.60 2.77
C GLU A 285 -6.69 9.81 3.00
N VAL A 286 -7.56 9.05 2.34
CA VAL A 286 -9.01 9.14 2.52
C VAL A 286 -9.42 8.82 3.96
N SER A 287 -8.79 7.81 4.59
CA SER A 287 -9.04 7.52 6.01
C SER A 287 -8.65 8.68 6.93
N GLN A 288 -7.57 9.40 6.60
CA GLN A 288 -7.15 10.61 7.35
C GLN A 288 -8.12 11.77 7.12
N ILE A 289 -8.56 11.99 5.88
CA ILE A 289 -9.56 13.03 5.53
C ILE A 289 -10.85 12.78 6.31
N ILE A 290 -11.38 11.55 6.28
CA ILE A 290 -12.60 11.17 7.00
C ILE A 290 -12.50 11.49 8.49
N ARG A 291 -11.38 11.13 9.14
CA ARG A 291 -11.16 11.38 10.57
C ARG A 291 -10.93 12.85 10.88
N LYS A 292 -10.10 13.56 10.10
CA LYS A 292 -9.73 14.96 10.33
C LYS A 292 -10.92 15.90 10.15
N MET A 293 -11.79 15.59 9.19
CA MET A 293 -12.98 16.39 8.87
C MET A 293 -14.28 15.86 9.51
N ASP A 294 -14.18 14.81 10.32
CA ASP A 294 -15.32 14.16 11.01
C ASP A 294 -16.48 13.84 10.07
N LEU A 295 -16.17 13.20 8.92
CA LEU A 295 -17.18 12.90 7.92
C LEU A 295 -18.07 11.74 8.40
N GLN A 296 -19.32 12.08 8.78
CA GLN A 296 -20.27 11.16 9.38
C GLN A 296 -21.40 10.78 8.42
N LYS A 297 -21.90 9.55 8.59
CA LYS A 297 -23.12 9.05 8.00
C LYS A 297 -24.37 9.55 8.75
N SER A 298 -25.54 9.28 8.25
CA SER A 298 -26.82 9.66 8.89
C SER A 298 -27.02 9.01 10.28
N ASP A 299 -26.35 7.88 10.55
CA ASP A 299 -26.38 7.19 11.84
C ASP A 299 -25.37 7.70 12.86
N GLY A 300 -24.60 8.76 12.52
CA GLY A 300 -23.57 9.35 13.37
C GLY A 300 -22.23 8.60 13.35
N SER A 301 -22.10 7.49 12.63
CA SER A 301 -20.82 6.79 12.47
C SER A 301 -19.98 7.40 11.36
N LEU A 302 -18.65 7.34 11.49
CA LEU A 302 -17.73 7.76 10.42
C LEU A 302 -17.88 6.86 9.18
N TYR A 303 -17.65 7.44 8.00
CA TYR A 303 -17.53 6.65 6.77
C TYR A 303 -16.32 5.70 6.87
N ASP A 304 -16.48 4.49 6.31
CA ASP A 304 -15.44 3.46 6.20
C ASP A 304 -15.15 3.18 4.73
N ILE A 305 -13.91 3.43 4.31
CA ILE A 305 -13.46 3.27 2.91
C ILE A 305 -13.55 1.83 2.39
N TYR A 306 -13.60 0.86 3.28
CA TYR A 306 -13.65 -0.56 2.91
C TYR A 306 -15.05 -1.15 2.93
N ARG A 307 -16.06 -0.38 3.42
CA ARG A 307 -17.42 -0.89 3.70
C ARG A 307 -18.54 -0.08 3.10
N ASP A 308 -18.35 1.23 2.91
CA ASP A 308 -19.46 2.13 2.61
C ASP A 308 -19.60 2.46 1.10
N GLY A 309 -18.80 1.84 0.23
CA GLY A 309 -18.94 1.96 -1.22
C GLY A 309 -18.70 3.38 -1.74
N LEU A 310 -17.64 4.01 -1.25
CA LEU A 310 -17.29 5.37 -1.65
C LEU A 310 -16.79 5.42 -3.09
N LYS A 311 -17.07 6.52 -3.79
CA LYS A 311 -16.42 6.84 -5.06
C LYS A 311 -15.35 7.89 -4.80
N ILE A 312 -14.09 7.48 -4.94
CA ILE A 312 -12.92 8.29 -4.64
C ILE A 312 -12.31 8.76 -5.95
N TYR A 313 -12.57 10.01 -6.31
CA TYR A 313 -12.02 10.63 -7.51
C TYR A 313 -10.64 11.17 -7.23
N THR A 314 -9.69 10.75 -8.05
CA THR A 314 -8.28 11.14 -7.93
C THR A 314 -7.84 12.00 -9.11
N SER A 315 -6.68 12.63 -8.99
CA SER A 315 -6.06 13.42 -10.05
C SER A 315 -5.11 12.62 -10.94
N ILE A 316 -4.89 11.32 -10.64
CA ILE A 316 -4.02 10.46 -11.44
C ILE A 316 -4.56 10.35 -12.87
N ASP A 317 -3.67 10.57 -13.82
CA ASP A 317 -3.93 10.30 -15.24
C ASP A 317 -3.57 8.84 -15.55
N ALA A 318 -4.54 8.04 -15.99
CA ALA A 318 -4.36 6.60 -16.18
C ALA A 318 -3.33 6.28 -17.27
N ASP A 319 -3.28 7.07 -18.35
CA ASP A 319 -2.33 6.88 -19.44
C ASP A 319 -0.91 7.29 -19.03
N MET A 320 -0.75 8.45 -18.36
CA MET A 320 0.55 8.85 -17.81
C MET A 320 1.08 7.84 -16.81
N GLN A 321 0.22 7.32 -15.93
CA GLN A 321 0.59 6.32 -14.94
C GLN A 321 1.08 5.03 -15.61
N ARG A 322 0.34 4.51 -16.59
CA ARG A 322 0.69 3.31 -17.34
C ARG A 322 2.02 3.48 -18.09
N ILE A 323 2.22 4.63 -18.75
CA ILE A 323 3.48 4.94 -19.44
C ILE A 323 4.63 5.02 -18.45
N ALA A 324 4.43 5.69 -17.30
CA ALA A 324 5.45 5.80 -16.26
C ALA A 324 5.88 4.43 -15.72
N GLU A 325 4.94 3.52 -15.44
CA GLU A 325 5.24 2.17 -14.97
C GLU A 325 6.00 1.34 -16.02
N GLN A 326 5.64 1.45 -17.30
CA GLN A 326 6.35 0.77 -18.39
C GLN A 326 7.78 1.29 -18.57
N VAL A 327 7.96 2.61 -18.60
CA VAL A 327 9.28 3.25 -18.70
C VAL A 327 10.13 2.92 -17.48
N MET A 328 9.53 2.94 -16.29
CA MET A 328 10.20 2.58 -15.04
C MET A 328 10.74 1.15 -15.09
N LEU A 329 9.92 0.16 -15.46
CA LEU A 329 10.36 -1.24 -15.52
C LEU A 329 11.52 -1.43 -16.50
N LYS A 330 11.44 -0.83 -17.68
CA LYS A 330 12.50 -0.88 -18.71
C LYS A 330 13.79 -0.23 -18.19
N HIS A 331 13.66 0.95 -17.58
CA HIS A 331 14.81 1.69 -17.07
C HIS A 331 15.46 0.95 -15.89
N MET A 332 14.68 0.55 -14.90
CA MET A 332 15.20 -0.13 -13.71
C MET A 332 15.80 -1.50 -14.01
N LYS A 333 15.32 -2.21 -15.03
CA LYS A 333 16.00 -3.41 -15.56
C LYS A 333 17.43 -3.09 -16.02
N THR A 334 17.61 -1.99 -16.71
CA THR A 334 18.96 -1.54 -17.18
C THR A 334 19.85 -1.15 -15.99
N VAL A 335 19.31 -0.37 -15.06
CA VAL A 335 20.03 0.06 -13.85
C VAL A 335 20.45 -1.17 -13.03
N GLN A 336 19.55 -2.12 -12.81
CA GLN A 336 19.84 -3.35 -12.08
C GLN A 336 20.87 -4.24 -12.78
N THR A 337 20.84 -4.31 -14.10
CA THR A 337 21.84 -5.05 -14.90
C THR A 337 23.24 -4.46 -14.71
N ASN A 338 23.35 -3.13 -14.71
CA ASN A 338 24.60 -2.44 -14.43
C ASN A 338 25.08 -2.66 -12.99
N PHE A 339 24.15 -2.66 -12.03
CA PHE A 339 24.44 -2.97 -10.63
C PHE A 339 25.02 -4.39 -10.48
N TRP A 340 24.41 -5.42 -11.08
CA TRP A 340 24.92 -6.79 -11.04
C TRP A 340 26.30 -6.92 -11.72
N ARG A 341 26.53 -6.14 -12.80
CA ARG A 341 27.82 -6.13 -13.49
C ARG A 341 28.92 -5.58 -12.59
N GLU A 342 28.67 -4.49 -11.87
CA GLU A 342 29.66 -3.84 -11.00
C GLU A 342 29.94 -4.68 -9.74
N TRP A 343 28.93 -5.38 -9.24
CA TRP A 343 29.03 -6.26 -8.07
C TRP A 343 29.43 -7.70 -8.40
N LYS A 344 29.74 -8.03 -9.66
CA LYS A 344 30.14 -9.38 -10.05
C LYS A 344 31.34 -9.86 -9.24
N GLY A 345 31.19 -10.99 -8.53
CA GLY A 345 32.25 -11.56 -7.68
C GLY A 345 32.45 -10.87 -6.32
N LYS A 346 31.62 -9.87 -5.98
CA LYS A 346 31.62 -9.17 -4.70
C LYS A 346 30.28 -9.36 -3.99
N ASP A 347 30.32 -9.34 -2.66
CA ASP A 347 29.14 -9.45 -1.83
C ASP A 347 28.84 -8.11 -1.14
N PRO A 348 27.76 -7.37 -1.53
CA PRO A 348 27.41 -6.09 -0.92
C PRO A 348 27.22 -6.16 0.60
N TRP A 349 26.84 -7.31 1.13
CA TRP A 349 26.63 -7.50 2.57
C TRP A 349 27.92 -7.61 3.38
N LYS A 350 29.05 -7.86 2.72
CA LYS A 350 30.36 -8.06 3.37
C LYS A 350 31.47 -7.16 2.85
N TYR A 351 31.33 -6.71 1.60
CA TYR A 351 32.39 -5.98 0.92
C TYR A 351 32.71 -4.65 1.62
N ASN A 352 33.97 -4.39 1.84
CA ASN A 352 34.51 -3.18 2.48
C ASN A 352 33.82 -2.79 3.80
N ALA A 353 33.36 -3.78 4.58
CA ALA A 353 32.69 -3.55 5.85
C ALA A 353 33.63 -3.83 7.01
N ASP A 354 33.77 -2.88 7.93
CA ASP A 354 34.40 -3.08 9.22
C ASP A 354 33.49 -3.91 10.17
N ALA A 355 34.01 -4.29 11.35
CA ALA A 355 33.29 -5.11 12.32
C ALA A 355 31.95 -4.45 12.77
N LYS A 356 31.92 -3.13 12.93
CA LYS A 356 30.71 -2.37 13.33
C LYS A 356 29.68 -2.39 12.22
N GLN A 357 30.08 -2.17 10.99
CA GLN A 357 29.21 -2.22 9.81
C GLN A 357 28.66 -3.63 9.58
N LEU A 358 29.48 -4.67 9.74
CA LEU A 358 29.01 -6.06 9.66
C LEU A 358 27.96 -6.36 10.73
N ALA A 359 28.15 -5.91 11.96
CA ALA A 359 27.15 -6.06 13.02
C ALA A 359 25.83 -5.36 12.71
N ILE A 360 25.86 -4.16 12.11
CA ILE A 360 24.66 -3.43 11.66
C ILE A 360 23.94 -4.20 10.55
N ARG A 361 24.67 -4.69 9.53
CA ARG A 361 24.12 -5.47 8.42
C ARG A 361 23.49 -6.78 8.90
N GLU A 362 24.12 -7.46 9.86
CA GLU A 362 23.59 -8.67 10.47
C GLU A 362 22.33 -8.40 11.30
N ALA A 363 22.30 -7.31 12.08
CA ALA A 363 21.12 -6.89 12.82
C ALA A 363 19.94 -6.56 11.87
N SER A 364 20.22 -5.88 10.75
CA SER A 364 19.22 -5.62 9.71
C SER A 364 18.62 -6.92 9.15
N MET A 365 19.45 -7.90 8.81
CA MET A 365 18.98 -9.21 8.35
C MET A 365 18.12 -9.94 9.38
N LYS A 366 18.48 -9.90 10.66
CA LYS A 366 17.66 -10.48 11.74
C LYS A 366 16.27 -9.82 11.79
N ASN A 367 16.21 -8.49 11.68
CA ASN A 367 14.95 -7.76 11.66
C ASN A 367 14.10 -8.09 10.43
N LEU A 368 14.73 -8.23 9.25
CA LEU A 368 14.03 -8.65 8.02
C LEU A 368 13.44 -10.07 8.13
N VAL A 369 14.18 -10.98 8.74
CA VAL A 369 13.68 -12.34 9.03
C VAL A 369 12.48 -12.26 9.96
N ARG A 370 12.55 -11.48 11.06
CA ARG A 370 11.48 -11.32 12.05
C ARG A 370 10.23 -10.66 11.49
N SER A 371 10.37 -9.74 10.55
CA SER A 371 9.25 -9.07 9.89
C SER A 371 8.63 -9.86 8.73
N SER A 372 9.20 -11.02 8.37
CA SER A 372 8.65 -11.83 7.28
C SER A 372 7.39 -12.59 7.71
N ASP A 373 6.43 -12.73 6.79
CA ASP A 373 5.18 -13.47 7.02
C ASP A 373 5.45 -14.91 7.52
N ARG A 374 6.50 -15.57 7.01
CA ARG A 374 6.89 -16.90 7.45
C ARG A 374 7.24 -16.94 8.93
N TYR A 375 8.02 -15.96 9.40
CA TYR A 375 8.40 -15.87 10.82
C TYR A 375 7.19 -15.57 11.69
N ILE A 376 6.38 -14.59 11.29
CA ILE A 376 5.16 -14.18 12.02
C ILE A 376 4.20 -15.37 12.16
N ASN A 377 3.91 -16.08 11.06
CA ASN A 377 3.06 -17.26 11.07
C ASN A 377 3.63 -18.39 11.95
N MET A 378 4.94 -18.62 11.91
CA MET A 378 5.59 -19.61 12.77
C MET A 378 5.49 -19.21 14.26
N ARG A 379 5.66 -17.92 14.58
CA ARG A 379 5.53 -17.42 15.95
C ARG A 379 4.11 -17.61 16.46
N GLN A 380 3.11 -17.20 15.69
CA GLN A 380 1.69 -17.36 16.01
C GLN A 380 1.30 -18.82 16.27
N ASN A 381 1.84 -19.76 15.50
CA ASN A 381 1.50 -21.17 15.63
C ASN A 381 2.25 -21.91 16.76
N ILE A 382 3.41 -21.41 17.20
CA ILE A 382 4.31 -22.15 18.10
C ILE A 382 4.47 -21.46 19.44
N PHE A 383 4.37 -20.13 19.51
CA PHE A 383 4.79 -19.37 20.69
C PHE A 383 3.86 -18.24 21.12
N GLU A 384 2.82 -17.89 20.34
CA GLU A 384 1.96 -16.75 20.64
C GLU A 384 1.19 -16.91 21.96
N GLN A 385 0.71 -18.12 22.26
CA GLN A 385 -0.01 -18.39 23.50
C GLN A 385 0.84 -18.11 24.74
N GLU A 386 2.10 -18.55 24.73
CA GLU A 386 3.04 -18.32 25.82
C GLU A 386 3.43 -16.85 25.96
N LEU A 387 3.48 -16.15 24.83
CA LEU A 387 3.74 -14.71 24.81
C LEU A 387 2.57 -13.94 25.44
N ASP A 388 1.34 -14.30 25.09
CA ASP A 388 0.12 -13.68 25.65
C ASP A 388 0.00 -13.94 27.17
N GLU A 389 0.29 -15.17 27.63
CA GLU A 389 0.28 -15.55 29.04
C GLU A 389 1.28 -14.73 29.86
N ILE A 390 2.50 -14.54 29.37
CA ILE A 390 3.52 -13.77 30.09
C ILE A 390 3.24 -12.25 30.04
N ASN A 391 2.74 -11.73 28.93
CA ASN A 391 2.32 -10.32 28.85
C ASN A 391 1.14 -10.00 29.78
N ALA A 392 0.20 -10.94 29.94
CA ALA A 392 -0.91 -10.78 30.89
C ALA A 392 -0.45 -10.81 32.35
N LYS A 393 0.59 -11.59 32.66
CA LYS A 393 1.14 -11.72 34.01
C LYS A 393 2.02 -10.54 34.44
N TYR A 394 2.74 -9.93 33.50
CA TYR A 394 3.67 -8.83 33.72
C TYR A 394 3.39 -7.66 32.77
N PRO A 395 2.28 -6.92 32.99
CA PRO A 395 1.82 -5.87 32.08
C PRO A 395 2.76 -4.64 32.01
N GLU A 396 3.69 -4.51 32.96
CA GLU A 396 4.67 -3.42 33.01
C GLU A 396 5.73 -3.53 31.90
N ILE A 397 5.92 -4.74 31.34
CA ILE A 397 6.87 -5.01 30.28
C ILE A 397 6.12 -5.59 29.08
N SER A 398 6.29 -4.95 27.91
CA SER A 398 5.80 -5.52 26.64
C SER A 398 6.84 -6.49 26.10
N PHE A 399 6.58 -7.79 26.26
CA PHE A 399 7.49 -8.83 25.79
C PHE A 399 7.47 -8.95 24.27
N SER A 400 8.65 -8.91 23.69
CA SER A 400 8.91 -9.11 22.28
C SER A 400 10.12 -10.02 22.09
N ASP A 401 10.45 -10.32 20.85
CA ASP A 401 11.66 -11.09 20.52
C ASP A 401 12.95 -10.48 21.10
N ILE A 402 12.95 -9.17 21.38
CA ILE A 402 14.09 -8.45 21.93
C ILE A 402 14.28 -8.82 23.40
N GLU A 403 13.21 -8.85 24.19
CA GLU A 403 13.22 -9.20 25.61
C GLU A 403 13.68 -10.66 25.81
N PHE A 404 13.27 -11.58 24.94
CA PHE A 404 13.74 -12.97 24.99
C PHE A 404 15.24 -13.10 24.61
N ASP A 405 15.72 -12.30 23.68
CA ASP A 405 17.17 -12.23 23.37
C ASP A 405 17.95 -11.64 24.54
N LEU A 406 17.40 -10.63 25.24
CA LEU A 406 17.95 -10.06 26.47
C LEU A 406 18.06 -11.12 27.58
N TRP A 407 17.02 -11.90 27.80
CA TRP A 407 17.06 -12.96 28.81
C TRP A 407 18.07 -14.05 28.48
N THR A 408 18.17 -14.45 27.24
CA THR A 408 19.20 -15.40 26.80
C THR A 408 20.62 -14.85 27.05
N ALA A 409 20.81 -13.53 26.90
CA ALA A 409 22.06 -12.86 27.24
C ALA A 409 22.26 -12.79 28.77
N ALA A 410 21.21 -12.45 29.52
CA ALA A 410 21.27 -12.37 30.99
C ALA A 410 21.59 -13.72 31.65
N GLU A 411 21.07 -14.84 31.13
CA GLU A 411 21.46 -16.18 31.60
C GLU A 411 22.92 -16.50 31.37
N LYS A 412 23.54 -16.00 30.30
CA LYS A 412 24.94 -16.25 29.95
C LYS A 412 25.93 -15.33 30.66
N GLU A 413 25.62 -14.04 30.71
CA GLU A 413 26.52 -12.96 31.10
C GLU A 413 26.17 -12.34 32.46
N GLY A 414 25.01 -12.68 33.03
CA GLY A 414 24.40 -12.06 34.21
C GLY A 414 23.60 -10.81 33.88
N LEU A 415 22.51 -10.59 34.66
CA LEU A 415 21.56 -9.51 34.43
C LEU A 415 22.20 -8.12 34.54
N ASP A 416 23.17 -7.90 35.43
CA ASP A 416 23.85 -6.62 35.59
C ASP A 416 24.65 -6.19 34.37
N LYS A 417 25.38 -7.11 33.74
CA LYS A 417 26.10 -6.82 32.49
C LYS A 417 25.15 -6.55 31.34
N THR A 418 24.09 -7.35 31.27
CA THR A 418 23.05 -7.20 30.25
C THR A 418 22.33 -5.88 30.41
N ALA A 419 21.94 -5.49 31.62
CA ALA A 419 21.29 -4.22 31.91
C ALA A 419 22.15 -3.02 31.48
N LYS A 420 23.42 -3.00 31.80
CA LYS A 420 24.37 -1.95 31.35
C LYS A 420 24.50 -1.91 29.82
N ARG A 421 24.59 -3.08 29.16
CA ARG A 421 24.76 -3.20 27.71
C ARG A 421 23.55 -2.67 26.94
N TYR A 422 22.34 -2.98 27.41
CA TYR A 422 21.07 -2.64 26.74
C TYR A 422 20.38 -1.42 27.32
N ARG A 423 21.02 -0.74 28.31
CA ARG A 423 20.50 0.47 28.98
C ARG A 423 19.12 0.24 29.63
N ILE A 424 18.98 -0.90 30.29
CA ILE A 424 17.75 -1.26 31.04
C ILE A 424 17.71 -0.42 32.31
N THR A 425 16.55 0.18 32.63
CA THR A 425 16.38 0.97 33.87
C THR A 425 16.36 0.05 35.10
N ASP A 426 16.65 0.63 36.28
CA ASP A 426 16.62 -0.14 37.54
C ASP A 426 15.21 -0.69 37.84
N GLU A 427 14.17 0.00 37.44
CA GLU A 427 12.78 -0.44 37.56
C GLU A 427 12.52 -1.67 36.67
N GLN A 428 12.85 -1.59 35.39
CA GLN A 428 12.78 -2.73 34.48
C GLN A 428 13.64 -3.91 34.95
N LYS A 429 14.82 -3.65 35.53
CA LYS A 429 15.69 -4.68 36.03
C LYS A 429 15.03 -5.47 37.18
N ARG A 430 14.34 -4.79 38.12
CA ARG A 430 13.59 -5.47 39.20
C ARG A 430 12.49 -6.38 38.65
N VAL A 431 11.75 -5.95 37.63
CA VAL A 431 10.74 -6.79 36.99
C VAL A 431 11.39 -7.99 36.31
N TYR A 432 12.53 -7.82 35.64
CA TYR A 432 13.28 -8.96 35.07
C TYR A 432 13.77 -9.95 36.13
N GLU A 433 14.18 -9.46 37.30
CA GLU A 433 14.58 -10.32 38.44
C GLU A 433 13.37 -11.15 38.94
N GLN A 434 12.18 -10.55 39.04
CA GLN A 434 10.94 -11.25 39.41
C GLN A 434 10.57 -12.32 38.39
N ILE A 435 10.65 -12.00 37.09
CA ILE A 435 10.34 -12.93 36.01
C ILE A 435 11.33 -14.09 36.00
N MET A 436 12.63 -13.85 36.15
CA MET A 436 13.66 -14.91 36.18
C MET A 436 13.52 -15.82 37.40
N ALA A 437 12.93 -15.33 38.49
CA ALA A 437 12.63 -16.13 39.69
C ALA A 437 11.35 -16.97 39.55
N ASP A 438 10.50 -16.69 38.56
CA ASP A 438 9.23 -17.40 38.35
C ASP A 438 9.50 -18.83 37.83
N PRO A 439 8.91 -19.86 38.38
CA PRO A 439 9.02 -21.25 37.90
C PRO A 439 8.58 -21.44 36.45
N GLU A 440 7.58 -20.67 35.98
CA GLU A 440 7.06 -20.73 34.59
C GLU A 440 8.06 -20.12 33.59
N TYR A 441 8.95 -19.24 34.04
CA TYR A 441 9.99 -18.63 33.21
C TYR A 441 10.82 -19.68 32.46
N LYS A 442 11.28 -20.75 33.13
CA LYS A 442 12.07 -21.80 32.50
C LYS A 442 11.33 -22.51 31.36
N ILE A 443 10.02 -22.71 31.52
CA ILE A 443 9.16 -23.33 30.51
C ILE A 443 9.07 -22.39 29.30
N THR A 444 8.79 -21.12 29.52
CA THR A 444 8.68 -20.10 28.46
C THR A 444 9.98 -19.95 27.70
N VAL A 445 11.13 -19.88 28.39
CA VAL A 445 12.44 -19.79 27.75
C VAL A 445 12.77 -21.07 26.96
N ALA A 446 12.44 -22.25 27.45
CA ALA A 446 12.65 -23.50 26.72
C ALA A 446 11.82 -23.54 25.42
N LYS A 447 10.56 -23.09 25.45
CA LYS A 447 9.72 -22.95 24.26
C LYS A 447 10.26 -21.90 23.29
N TRP A 448 10.75 -20.76 23.78
CA TRP A 448 11.45 -19.78 22.96
C TRP A 448 12.66 -20.37 22.26
N GLN A 449 13.51 -21.12 22.96
CA GLN A 449 14.66 -21.77 22.36
C GLN A 449 14.26 -22.81 21.30
N GLN A 450 13.21 -23.59 21.57
CA GLN A 450 12.64 -24.52 20.58
C GLN A 450 12.11 -23.77 19.34
N PHE A 451 11.38 -22.70 19.54
CA PHE A 451 10.91 -21.84 18.44
C PHE A 451 12.09 -21.30 17.61
N ARG A 452 13.12 -20.73 18.26
CA ARG A 452 14.33 -20.23 17.55
C ARG A 452 15.04 -21.33 16.75
N SER A 453 15.15 -22.53 17.32
CA SER A 453 15.72 -23.69 16.61
C SER A 453 14.91 -24.05 15.37
N THR A 454 13.60 -24.10 15.50
CA THR A 454 12.65 -24.38 14.39
C THR A 454 12.74 -23.30 13.30
N VAL A 455 12.78 -22.02 13.68
CA VAL A 455 12.98 -20.91 12.75
C VAL A 455 14.31 -21.03 12.01
N ARG A 456 15.40 -21.27 12.75
CA ARG A 456 16.73 -21.44 12.13
C ARG A 456 16.73 -22.54 11.09
N LYS A 457 16.13 -23.70 11.39
CA LYS A 457 16.00 -24.79 10.44
C LYS A 457 15.18 -24.38 9.23
N ALA A 458 13.98 -23.83 9.42
CA ALA A 458 13.07 -23.45 8.35
C ALA A 458 13.63 -22.36 7.43
N PHE A 459 14.45 -21.44 7.94
CA PHE A 459 15.06 -20.38 7.13
C PHE A 459 16.35 -20.81 6.41
N ASN A 460 16.98 -21.92 6.78
CA ASN A 460 18.18 -22.47 6.13
C ASN A 460 17.87 -23.70 5.23
N GLU A 461 16.64 -24.19 5.21
CA GLU A 461 16.22 -25.26 4.34
C GLU A 461 15.81 -24.73 2.96
N LYS A 462 16.14 -25.43 1.88
CA LYS A 462 15.83 -25.01 0.51
C LYS A 462 14.42 -25.40 0.11
N TYR A 463 13.69 -24.44 -0.47
CA TYR A 463 12.33 -24.64 -0.98
C TYR A 463 12.23 -24.17 -2.43
N LYS A 464 11.32 -24.80 -3.19
CA LYS A 464 10.85 -24.22 -4.47
C LYS A 464 10.03 -22.98 -4.17
N MET A 465 10.39 -21.85 -4.77
CA MET A 465 9.69 -20.58 -4.55
C MET A 465 9.77 -19.69 -5.78
N LYS A 466 8.84 -18.75 -5.86
CA LYS A 466 8.85 -17.68 -6.87
C LYS A 466 9.52 -16.45 -6.29
N VAL A 467 10.45 -15.88 -7.04
CA VAL A 467 11.13 -14.62 -6.68
C VAL A 467 11.00 -13.61 -7.79
N PHE A 468 11.14 -12.33 -7.47
CA PHE A 468 11.08 -11.26 -8.45
C PHE A 468 12.14 -11.41 -9.54
N ALA A 469 11.78 -11.10 -10.78
CA ALA A 469 12.69 -11.01 -11.91
C ALA A 469 12.16 -9.99 -12.94
N TYR A 470 13.07 -9.28 -13.62
CA TYR A 470 12.71 -8.38 -14.72
C TYR A 470 12.45 -9.16 -16.02
N ASN A 471 11.40 -9.95 -16.05
CA ASN A 471 10.87 -10.66 -17.22
C ASN A 471 9.40 -10.32 -17.43
N ALA A 472 8.74 -10.86 -18.44
CA ALA A 472 7.33 -10.59 -18.76
C ALA A 472 6.38 -10.95 -17.61
N GLU A 473 6.73 -11.98 -16.81
CA GLU A 473 5.91 -12.44 -15.69
C GLU A 473 6.20 -11.71 -14.37
N GLY A 474 7.25 -10.86 -14.33
CA GLY A 474 7.71 -10.19 -13.11
C GLY A 474 8.25 -11.14 -12.04
N GLN A 475 8.49 -12.42 -12.37
CA GLN A 475 8.91 -13.44 -11.42
C GLN A 475 9.60 -14.63 -12.12
N LYS A 476 10.35 -15.42 -11.34
CA LYS A 476 10.93 -16.70 -11.80
C LYS A 476 10.85 -17.76 -10.71
N ASP A 477 10.76 -19.03 -11.13
CA ASP A 477 10.86 -20.16 -10.22
C ASP A 477 12.34 -20.43 -9.88
N THR A 478 12.59 -20.74 -8.61
CA THR A 478 13.94 -21.02 -8.10
C THR A 478 13.89 -21.95 -6.89
N VAL A 479 15.04 -22.52 -6.54
CA VAL A 479 15.23 -23.31 -5.31
C VAL A 479 16.27 -22.61 -4.45
N MET A 480 15.84 -22.01 -3.36
CA MET A 480 16.73 -21.32 -2.42
C MET A 480 16.18 -21.37 -0.99
N THR A 481 16.99 -20.95 -0.02
CA THR A 481 16.51 -20.83 1.35
C THR A 481 15.66 -19.56 1.51
N PRO A 482 14.73 -19.50 2.48
CA PRO A 482 14.01 -18.27 2.80
C PRO A 482 14.96 -17.12 3.18
N TYR A 483 16.07 -17.42 3.87
CA TYR A 483 17.11 -16.44 4.19
C TYR A 483 17.74 -15.84 2.92
N ASP A 484 18.12 -16.68 1.95
CA ASP A 484 18.68 -16.23 0.68
C ASP A 484 17.64 -15.47 -0.16
N SER A 485 16.36 -15.84 -0.07
CA SER A 485 15.28 -15.12 -0.75
C SER A 485 15.13 -13.68 -0.24
N ILE A 486 15.15 -13.48 1.10
CA ILE A 486 15.12 -12.13 1.68
C ILE A 486 16.31 -11.33 1.18
N ARG A 487 17.51 -11.91 1.28
CA ARG A 487 18.76 -11.28 0.83
C ARG A 487 18.74 -10.95 -0.66
N TYR A 488 18.23 -11.86 -1.50
CA TYR A 488 18.08 -11.66 -2.94
C TYR A 488 17.19 -10.44 -3.25
N HIS A 489 16.02 -10.34 -2.62
CA HIS A 489 15.13 -9.21 -2.86
C HIS A 489 15.71 -7.88 -2.37
N ARG A 490 16.45 -7.88 -1.25
CA ARG A 490 17.10 -6.66 -0.73
C ARG A 490 18.24 -6.12 -1.61
N MET A 491 18.72 -6.90 -2.57
CA MET A 491 19.74 -6.47 -3.54
C MET A 491 19.13 -5.80 -4.79
N PHE A 492 17.81 -5.67 -4.89
CA PHE A 492 17.19 -4.88 -5.96
C PHE A 492 17.16 -3.41 -5.60
N LEU A 493 17.65 -2.59 -6.54
CA LEU A 493 17.50 -1.14 -6.44
C LEU A 493 16.03 -0.78 -6.62
N GLN A 494 15.57 0.16 -5.82
CA GLN A 494 14.21 0.67 -5.78
C GLN A 494 14.13 2.04 -6.43
N THR A 495 12.91 2.53 -6.65
CA THR A 495 12.65 3.87 -7.17
C THR A 495 11.39 4.46 -6.57
N GLY A 496 11.37 5.78 -6.43
CA GLY A 496 10.17 6.58 -6.15
C GLY A 496 10.04 7.66 -7.21
N ILE A 497 8.88 7.72 -7.87
CA ILE A 497 8.63 8.65 -8.96
C ILE A 497 7.27 9.30 -8.75
N VAL A 498 7.22 10.63 -8.80
CA VAL A 498 5.98 11.39 -8.76
C VAL A 498 6.00 12.47 -9.83
N ALA A 499 4.87 12.68 -10.51
CA ALA A 499 4.69 13.77 -11.44
C ALA A 499 3.54 14.67 -10.97
N ILE A 500 3.78 15.99 -10.99
CA ILE A 500 2.84 17.01 -10.49
C ILE A 500 2.61 18.05 -11.59
N GLU A 501 1.35 18.38 -11.83
CA GLU A 501 0.96 19.55 -12.62
C GLU A 501 1.21 20.81 -11.80
N PRO A 502 2.11 21.71 -12.25
CA PRO A 502 2.61 22.77 -11.38
C PRO A 502 1.57 23.83 -11.02
N THR A 503 0.61 24.10 -11.90
CA THR A 503 -0.41 25.13 -11.72
C THR A 503 -1.53 24.77 -10.76
N THR A 504 -1.84 23.48 -10.64
CA THR A 504 -2.93 22.97 -9.80
C THR A 504 -2.46 22.20 -8.57
N GLY A 505 -1.18 21.82 -8.54
CA GLY A 505 -0.64 20.92 -7.52
C GLY A 505 -1.14 19.46 -7.65
N GLN A 506 -1.88 19.14 -8.72
CA GLN A 506 -2.41 17.79 -8.92
C GLN A 506 -1.32 16.77 -9.22
N VAL A 507 -1.31 15.68 -8.46
CA VAL A 507 -0.42 14.54 -8.71
C VAL A 507 -1.00 13.72 -9.85
N LYS A 508 -0.30 13.66 -10.98
CA LYS A 508 -0.70 12.92 -12.20
C LYS A 508 -0.13 11.52 -12.27
N VAL A 509 1.02 11.28 -11.61
CA VAL A 509 1.71 9.97 -11.59
C VAL A 509 2.25 9.67 -10.21
N TRP A 510 2.11 8.39 -9.78
CA TRP A 510 2.62 7.88 -8.53
C TRP A 510 3.19 6.47 -8.71
N VAL A 511 4.53 6.33 -8.73
CA VAL A 511 5.21 5.04 -8.82
C VAL A 511 6.09 4.84 -7.58
N GLY A 512 5.57 4.13 -6.58
CA GLY A 512 6.21 3.97 -5.26
C GLY A 512 7.33 2.93 -5.21
N GLY A 513 7.54 2.14 -6.26
CA GLY A 513 8.57 1.10 -6.32
C GLY A 513 8.48 0.26 -7.58
N ILE A 514 9.34 -0.76 -7.69
CA ILE A 514 9.47 -1.56 -8.91
C ILE A 514 8.42 -2.67 -9.06
N ASN A 515 7.88 -3.19 -7.96
CA ASN A 515 6.85 -4.23 -7.99
C ASN A 515 6.24 -4.42 -6.59
N HIS A 516 4.98 -4.05 -6.39
CA HIS A 516 4.32 -4.08 -5.09
C HIS A 516 4.12 -5.51 -4.54
N LYS A 517 4.06 -6.54 -5.38
CA LYS A 517 3.93 -7.93 -4.92
C LYS A 517 5.10 -8.38 -4.06
N TYR A 518 6.32 -7.97 -4.43
CA TYR A 518 7.57 -8.36 -3.76
C TYR A 518 8.15 -7.26 -2.87
N PHE A 519 7.86 -5.98 -3.16
CA PHE A 519 8.41 -4.81 -2.48
C PHE A 519 7.26 -3.92 -2.02
N LYS A 520 6.83 -4.09 -0.77
CA LYS A 520 5.64 -3.42 -0.21
C LYS A 520 5.84 -1.97 0.16
N PHE A 521 7.09 -1.51 0.22
CA PHE A 521 7.44 -0.20 0.74
C PHE A 521 7.32 0.86 -0.36
N ASP A 522 6.63 1.97 -0.07
CA ASP A 522 6.48 3.11 -0.98
C ASP A 522 7.62 4.11 -0.76
N HIS A 523 8.42 4.33 -1.82
CA HIS A 523 9.59 5.18 -1.77
C HIS A 523 9.31 6.66 -2.04
N ILE A 524 8.09 7.04 -2.44
CA ILE A 524 7.73 8.44 -2.65
C ILE A 524 7.67 9.21 -1.33
N ARG A 525 7.18 8.57 -0.26
CA ARG A 525 7.10 9.15 1.09
C ARG A 525 8.31 8.80 1.98
N THR A 526 9.27 8.08 1.45
CA THR A 526 10.49 7.74 2.19
C THR A 526 11.45 8.91 2.16
N LYS A 527 11.97 9.28 3.34
CA LYS A 527 12.99 10.30 3.46
C LYS A 527 14.33 9.77 3.01
N ARG A 528 14.97 10.46 2.07
CA ARG A 528 16.29 10.16 1.54
C ARG A 528 17.10 11.43 1.42
N GLN A 529 18.42 11.34 1.57
CA GLN A 529 19.30 12.47 1.41
C GLN A 529 19.23 13.01 -0.01
N VAL A 530 18.91 14.30 -0.15
CA VAL A 530 18.58 14.90 -1.46
C VAL A 530 19.81 15.30 -2.27
N GLY A 531 20.97 15.46 -1.64
CA GLY A 531 22.22 15.84 -2.30
C GLY A 531 22.07 17.12 -3.12
N SER A 532 22.74 17.17 -4.26
CA SER A 532 22.81 18.38 -5.11
C SER A 532 21.47 18.86 -5.70
N THR A 533 20.35 18.14 -5.50
CA THR A 533 19.03 18.67 -5.88
C THR A 533 18.58 19.79 -4.94
N PHE A 534 19.22 19.99 -3.81
CA PHE A 534 18.95 21.11 -2.90
C PHE A 534 19.60 22.42 -3.34
N LYS A 535 20.63 22.38 -4.21
CA LYS A 535 21.38 23.56 -4.65
C LYS A 535 20.52 24.68 -5.26
N PRO A 536 19.50 24.41 -6.11
CA PRO A 536 18.65 25.47 -6.65
C PRO A 536 18.01 26.37 -5.61
N PHE A 537 17.65 25.85 -4.43
CA PHE A 537 17.09 26.69 -3.35
C PHE A 537 18.15 27.65 -2.78
N VAL A 538 19.40 27.20 -2.68
CA VAL A 538 20.53 28.03 -2.22
C VAL A 538 20.84 29.13 -3.26
N TYR A 539 20.84 28.77 -4.54
CA TYR A 539 21.04 29.71 -5.64
C TYR A 539 19.91 30.74 -5.69
N ALA A 540 18.65 30.30 -5.59
CA ALA A 540 17.49 31.20 -5.54
C ALA A 540 17.59 32.16 -4.37
N SER A 541 17.95 31.68 -3.18
CA SER A 541 18.13 32.52 -2.00
C SER A 541 19.25 33.55 -2.17
N ALA A 542 20.40 33.14 -2.73
CA ALA A 542 21.51 34.04 -2.97
C ALA A 542 21.16 35.12 -4.01
N ILE A 543 20.43 34.76 -5.07
CA ILE A 543 20.00 35.71 -6.10
C ILE A 543 18.92 36.65 -5.52
N ALA A 544 17.90 36.13 -4.86
CA ALA A 544 16.77 36.94 -4.40
C ALA A 544 17.11 37.81 -3.19
N PHE A 545 17.86 37.31 -2.19
CA PHE A 545 18.09 38.04 -0.94
C PHE A 545 19.44 38.77 -0.89
N ARG A 546 20.41 38.40 -1.74
CA ARG A 546 21.72 39.05 -1.79
C ARG A 546 22.00 39.79 -3.09
N GLY A 547 21.07 39.77 -4.05
CA GLY A 547 21.23 40.40 -5.37
C GLY A 547 22.38 39.85 -6.18
N ILE A 548 22.78 38.58 -5.96
CA ILE A 548 23.89 37.98 -6.67
C ILE A 548 23.46 37.70 -8.12
N SER A 549 24.18 38.29 -9.06
CA SER A 549 23.91 38.06 -10.48
C SER A 549 24.19 36.62 -10.90
N PRO A 550 23.30 35.96 -11.68
CA PRO A 550 23.58 34.65 -12.26
C PRO A 550 24.81 34.60 -13.14
N CYS A 551 25.25 35.77 -13.67
CA CYS A 551 26.45 35.95 -14.49
C CYS A 551 27.72 36.23 -13.68
N MET A 552 27.61 36.42 -12.35
CA MET A 552 28.79 36.59 -11.51
C MET A 552 29.71 35.38 -11.65
N ARG A 553 31.00 35.62 -11.74
CA ARG A 553 32.03 34.59 -11.88
C ARG A 553 32.64 34.25 -10.53
N VAL A 554 32.64 32.96 -10.19
CA VAL A 554 33.21 32.42 -8.97
C VAL A 554 34.29 31.40 -9.33
N VAL A 555 35.44 31.45 -8.65
CA VAL A 555 36.54 30.49 -8.88
C VAL A 555 36.20 29.16 -8.23
N ASP A 556 36.36 28.06 -8.97
CA ASP A 556 36.24 26.71 -8.45
C ASP A 556 37.45 26.33 -7.63
N GLN A 557 37.45 26.71 -6.36
CA GLN A 557 38.49 26.45 -5.35
C GLN A 557 37.89 25.99 -4.01
N GLN A 558 38.72 25.60 -3.08
CA GLN A 558 38.22 25.24 -1.74
C GLN A 558 37.78 26.49 -0.99
N TYR A 559 36.54 26.50 -0.51
CA TYR A 559 36.00 27.48 0.39
C TYR A 559 35.79 26.87 1.76
N THR A 560 36.21 27.59 2.81
CA THR A 560 36.03 27.20 4.21
C THR A 560 35.07 28.14 4.91
N ILE A 561 34.18 27.63 5.73
CA ILE A 561 33.41 28.41 6.69
C ILE A 561 34.01 28.16 8.06
N GLU A 562 34.52 29.22 8.69
CA GLU A 562 35.21 29.16 9.96
C GLU A 562 34.23 29.20 11.15
N PRO A 563 34.61 28.67 12.33
CA PRO A 563 33.87 28.87 13.57
C PRO A 563 33.73 30.36 13.90
N GLY A 564 32.52 30.81 14.23
CA GLY A 564 32.21 32.22 14.50
C GLY A 564 32.05 33.08 13.21
N GLU A 565 32.28 32.51 12.04
CA GLU A 565 31.93 33.19 10.78
C GLU A 565 30.41 33.15 10.60
N ALA A 566 29.79 34.34 10.54
CA ALA A 566 28.35 34.49 10.41
C ALA A 566 27.50 33.74 11.48
N SER A 567 26.22 33.41 11.20
CA SER A 567 25.28 32.80 12.13
C SER A 567 25.16 31.27 11.98
N PHE A 568 26.22 30.59 11.53
CA PHE A 568 26.15 29.15 11.26
C PHE A 568 26.33 28.22 12.47
N GLY A 569 26.78 28.74 13.62
CA GLY A 569 26.96 27.97 14.85
C GLY A 569 27.98 26.84 14.76
N LEU A 570 28.95 26.94 13.85
CA LEU A 570 30.01 25.94 13.68
C LEU A 570 30.99 25.98 14.86
N ILE A 571 31.38 24.79 15.34
CA ILE A 571 32.42 24.60 16.37
C ILE A 571 33.79 24.17 15.79
N LYS A 572 33.83 23.80 14.50
CA LYS A 572 34.99 23.42 13.72
C LYS A 572 34.91 23.98 12.31
N PRO A 573 36.05 24.30 11.66
CA PRO A 573 36.08 24.67 10.24
C PRO A 573 35.37 23.62 9.38
N TRP A 574 34.59 24.10 8.40
CA TRP A 574 33.90 23.25 7.44
C TRP A 574 34.36 23.56 5.99
N SER A 575 35.06 22.59 5.39
CA SER A 575 35.74 22.72 4.10
C SER A 575 35.43 21.55 3.18
N PRO A 576 34.24 21.45 2.59
CA PRO A 576 33.90 20.33 1.74
C PRO A 576 34.61 20.40 0.38
N GLY A 577 34.91 19.21 -0.19
CA GLY A 577 35.45 19.06 -1.54
C GLY A 577 34.35 18.98 -2.60
N ASN A 578 34.76 19.08 -3.88
CA ASN A 578 33.92 18.69 -5.01
C ASN A 578 33.76 17.16 -5.06
N ALA A 579 32.70 16.67 -5.72
CA ALA A 579 32.39 15.23 -5.83
C ALA A 579 33.55 14.41 -6.47
N GLU A 580 34.32 15.03 -7.37
CA GLU A 580 35.47 14.39 -8.00
C GLU A 580 36.77 14.50 -7.16
N GLY A 581 36.70 15.10 -5.96
CA GLY A 581 37.82 15.31 -5.05
C GLY A 581 38.85 16.33 -5.56
N LYS A 582 38.56 17.11 -6.61
CA LYS A 582 39.45 18.09 -7.23
C LYS A 582 38.75 19.42 -7.49
N PHE A 583 39.50 20.50 -7.43
CA PHE A 583 39.10 21.85 -7.87
C PHE A 583 39.77 22.18 -9.20
N SER A 584 38.99 22.78 -10.11
CA SER A 584 39.53 23.10 -11.45
C SER A 584 40.34 24.41 -11.50
N GLY A 585 40.20 25.26 -10.49
CA GLY A 585 40.77 26.61 -10.48
C GLY A 585 40.16 27.56 -11.52
N LYS A 586 39.17 27.12 -12.28
CA LYS A 586 38.51 27.93 -13.30
C LYS A 586 37.49 28.90 -12.69
N SER A 587 37.46 30.10 -13.26
CA SER A 587 36.38 31.05 -12.98
C SER A 587 35.14 30.69 -13.81
N MET A 588 34.00 30.53 -13.21
CA MET A 588 32.77 30.11 -13.87
C MET A 588 31.55 30.91 -13.40
N THR A 589 30.58 31.07 -14.29
CA THR A 589 29.28 31.69 -13.97
C THR A 589 28.44 30.76 -13.07
N LEU A 590 27.36 31.27 -12.44
CA LEU A 590 26.43 30.43 -11.70
C LEU A 590 25.72 29.41 -12.61
N TYR A 591 25.50 29.75 -13.88
CA TYR A 591 25.01 28.83 -14.93
C TYR A 591 25.92 27.60 -15.09
N GLU A 592 27.21 27.85 -15.31
CA GLU A 592 28.22 26.78 -15.46
C GLU A 592 28.35 25.95 -14.17
N ALA A 593 28.39 26.62 -13.03
CA ALA A 593 28.53 25.99 -11.72
C ALA A 593 27.35 25.09 -11.36
N LEU A 594 26.10 25.51 -11.64
CA LEU A 594 24.92 24.70 -11.40
C LEU A 594 24.85 23.49 -12.34
N ARG A 595 25.20 23.68 -13.63
CA ARG A 595 25.27 22.60 -14.63
C ARG A 595 26.30 21.53 -14.24
N GLU A 596 27.50 21.96 -13.82
CA GLU A 596 28.57 21.09 -13.38
C GLU A 596 28.39 20.62 -11.94
N SER A 597 27.37 21.14 -11.24
CA SER A 597 27.05 20.79 -9.86
C SER A 597 28.17 21.01 -8.85
N ARG A 598 28.97 22.11 -9.03
CA ARG A 598 30.14 22.41 -8.20
C ARG A 598 29.75 22.67 -6.75
N ASN A 599 30.38 21.91 -5.81
CA ASN A 599 30.19 22.12 -4.38
C ASN A 599 30.81 23.44 -3.92
N SER A 600 32.01 23.77 -4.43
CA SER A 600 32.76 24.99 -4.12
C SER A 600 31.88 26.25 -4.28
N VAL A 601 31.18 26.38 -5.41
CA VAL A 601 30.33 27.54 -5.67
C VAL A 601 29.12 27.57 -4.74
N SER A 602 28.51 26.41 -4.43
CA SER A 602 27.41 26.34 -3.46
C SER A 602 27.86 26.76 -2.06
N VAL A 603 29.07 26.40 -1.63
CA VAL A 603 29.66 26.83 -0.36
C VAL A 603 29.94 28.34 -0.38
N TYR A 604 30.48 28.87 -1.50
CA TYR A 604 30.64 30.31 -1.68
C TYR A 604 29.34 31.07 -1.52
N LEU A 605 28.25 30.62 -2.17
CA LEU A 605 26.93 31.24 -2.06
C LEU A 605 26.38 31.18 -0.62
N MET A 606 26.59 30.06 0.07
CA MET A 606 26.19 29.93 1.50
C MET A 606 26.96 30.91 2.38
N LYS A 607 28.28 31.13 2.12
CA LYS A 607 29.06 32.17 2.82
C LYS A 607 28.48 33.57 2.58
N GLN A 608 28.06 33.86 1.36
CA GLN A 608 27.47 35.16 1.02
C GLN A 608 26.10 35.37 1.70
N LEU A 609 25.35 34.31 1.92
CA LEU A 609 24.08 34.33 2.66
C LEU A 609 24.27 34.64 4.15
N GLN A 610 25.39 34.24 4.77
CA GLN A 610 25.76 34.46 6.17
C GLN A 610 24.82 33.78 7.20
N SER A 611 23.74 33.14 6.77
CA SER A 611 22.80 32.36 7.57
C SER A 611 22.12 31.32 6.70
N THR A 612 21.62 30.26 7.33
CA THR A 612 20.73 29.29 6.67
C THR A 612 19.29 29.77 6.60
N ASP A 613 18.92 30.85 7.34
CA ASP A 613 17.52 31.25 7.55
C ASP A 613 16.80 31.57 6.27
N GLN A 614 17.42 32.32 5.35
CA GLN A 614 16.80 32.66 4.05
C GLN A 614 16.49 31.42 3.21
N VAL A 615 17.40 30.44 3.23
CA VAL A 615 17.20 29.17 2.50
C VAL A 615 16.08 28.34 3.18
N LEU A 616 16.09 28.27 4.49
CA LEU A 616 15.07 27.54 5.26
C LEU A 616 13.69 28.16 5.11
N GLU A 617 13.60 29.49 5.09
CA GLU A 617 12.34 30.20 4.89
C GLU A 617 11.81 29.99 3.46
N LEU A 618 12.69 30.12 2.44
CA LEU A 618 12.30 29.83 1.05
C LEU A 618 11.72 28.43 0.88
N VAL A 619 12.41 27.39 1.38
CA VAL A 619 11.92 26.01 1.23
C VAL A 619 10.67 25.77 2.07
N ASN A 620 10.49 26.47 3.21
CA ASN A 620 9.26 26.40 3.99
C ASN A 620 8.08 27.02 3.22
N ASN A 621 8.31 28.13 2.52
CA ASN A 621 7.30 28.72 1.64
C ASN A 621 6.99 27.83 0.42
N MET A 622 7.93 26.99 0.00
CA MET A 622 7.76 25.97 -1.04
C MET A 622 7.26 24.61 -0.49
N GLY A 623 6.70 24.57 0.72
CA GLY A 623 6.02 23.42 1.29
C GLY A 623 6.92 22.38 1.99
N ILE A 624 8.20 22.65 2.19
CA ILE A 624 9.10 21.77 2.95
C ILE A 624 9.23 22.31 4.37
N ASP A 625 8.72 21.59 5.34
CA ASP A 625 8.80 21.96 6.76
C ASP A 625 10.26 22.18 7.19
N LYS A 626 10.61 23.44 7.48
CA LYS A 626 11.97 23.83 7.86
C LYS A 626 12.49 23.14 9.13
N SER A 627 11.60 22.69 10.02
CA SER A 627 11.98 21.96 11.22
C SER A 627 12.62 20.59 10.94
N LYS A 628 12.41 20.05 9.76
CA LYS A 628 12.98 18.77 9.29
C LYS A 628 14.39 18.92 8.71
N ILE A 629 14.83 20.15 8.48
CA ILE A 629 16.11 20.46 7.81
C ILE A 629 17.12 20.94 8.84
N PRO A 630 18.32 20.38 8.89
CA PRO A 630 19.37 20.86 9.80
C PRO A 630 19.75 22.32 9.47
N ALA A 631 19.71 23.22 10.46
CA ALA A 631 20.15 24.60 10.31
C ALA A 631 21.68 24.71 10.31
N GLN A 632 22.32 24.04 9.35
CA GLN A 632 23.79 24.00 9.20
C GLN A 632 24.18 24.30 7.75
N PRO A 633 25.36 24.89 7.48
CA PRO A 633 25.78 25.27 6.13
C PRO A 633 25.84 24.09 5.15
N SER A 634 25.99 22.86 5.66
CA SER A 634 25.99 21.64 4.85
C SER A 634 24.69 21.41 4.03
N ILE A 635 23.60 22.12 4.36
CA ILE A 635 22.36 22.07 3.54
C ILE A 635 22.61 22.54 2.11
N CYS A 636 23.59 23.40 1.87
CA CYS A 636 23.94 23.84 0.51
C CYS A 636 24.45 22.70 -0.40
N LEU A 637 24.81 21.57 0.18
CA LEU A 637 25.19 20.34 -0.51
C LEU A 637 24.09 19.25 -0.40
N GLY A 638 22.93 19.57 0.23
CA GLY A 638 21.81 18.69 0.37
C GLY A 638 21.97 17.61 1.44
N SER A 639 22.43 18.01 2.63
CA SER A 639 22.51 17.11 3.80
C SER A 639 21.14 16.78 4.42
N ALA A 640 20.04 17.37 3.93
CA ALA A 640 18.69 17.10 4.39
C ALA A 640 18.13 15.77 3.84
N ASP A 641 17.36 15.07 4.67
CA ASP A 641 16.60 13.87 4.28
C ASP A 641 15.14 14.25 4.02
N LEU A 642 14.73 14.26 2.75
CA LEU A 642 13.39 14.65 2.29
C LEU A 642 12.77 13.56 1.41
N THR A 643 11.47 13.65 1.20
CA THR A 643 10.70 12.73 0.38
C THR A 643 10.68 13.19 -1.10
N VAL A 644 10.41 12.26 -2.02
CA VAL A 644 10.25 12.58 -3.44
C VAL A 644 9.07 13.56 -3.62
N LEU A 645 7.99 13.37 -2.87
CA LEU A 645 6.81 14.22 -2.94
C LEU A 645 7.11 15.67 -2.50
N GLU A 646 7.78 15.85 -1.34
CA GLU A 646 8.18 17.19 -0.85
C GLU A 646 9.07 17.91 -1.86
N MET A 647 10.09 17.21 -2.38
CA MET A 647 11.02 17.79 -3.36
C MET A 647 10.32 18.15 -4.67
N THR A 648 9.42 17.28 -5.17
CA THR A 648 8.71 17.55 -6.42
C THR A 648 7.72 18.71 -6.26
N GLY A 649 7.00 18.77 -5.13
CA GLY A 649 6.12 19.91 -4.82
C GLY A 649 6.86 21.23 -4.73
N ALA A 650 8.04 21.25 -4.10
CA ALA A 650 8.88 22.45 -4.04
C ALA A 650 9.39 22.85 -5.43
N TYR A 651 9.81 21.90 -6.27
CA TYR A 651 10.22 22.19 -7.65
C TYR A 651 9.06 22.61 -8.55
N ALA A 652 7.83 22.20 -8.25
CA ALA A 652 6.65 22.67 -8.97
C ALA A 652 6.48 24.19 -8.85
N SER A 653 6.91 24.80 -7.73
CA SER A 653 6.92 26.27 -7.59
C SER A 653 7.76 26.95 -8.67
N PHE A 654 8.93 26.39 -9.04
CA PHE A 654 9.75 26.95 -10.12
C PHE A 654 9.01 26.91 -11.46
N ALA A 655 8.28 25.84 -11.76
CA ALA A 655 7.50 25.73 -13.00
C ALA A 655 6.21 26.56 -12.98
N ASN A 656 5.75 26.99 -11.80
CA ASN A 656 4.53 27.77 -11.56
C ASN A 656 4.83 29.21 -11.16
N ASN A 657 5.76 29.86 -11.82
CA ASN A 657 6.09 31.27 -11.63
C ASN A 657 6.40 31.66 -10.18
N GLY A 658 7.01 30.74 -9.42
CA GLY A 658 7.35 30.91 -8.00
C GLY A 658 6.22 30.69 -7.02
N THR A 659 5.03 30.28 -7.47
CA THR A 659 3.87 29.99 -6.64
C THR A 659 3.86 28.51 -6.25
N TYR A 660 3.86 28.22 -4.96
CA TYR A 660 3.66 26.89 -4.42
C TYR A 660 2.17 26.57 -4.31
N VAL A 661 1.79 25.41 -4.81
CA VAL A 661 0.46 24.83 -4.61
C VAL A 661 0.62 23.48 -3.88
N VAL A 662 -0.18 23.26 -2.84
CA VAL A 662 -0.08 22.04 -2.04
C VAL A 662 -0.38 20.81 -2.89
N PRO A 663 0.57 19.86 -3.03
CA PRO A 663 0.34 18.64 -3.81
C PRO A 663 -0.83 17.83 -3.28
N SER A 664 -1.78 17.50 -4.15
CA SER A 664 -2.95 16.69 -3.80
C SER A 664 -3.25 15.67 -4.89
N PHE A 665 -3.86 14.55 -4.48
CA PHE A 665 -4.27 13.49 -5.39
C PHE A 665 -5.70 13.01 -5.17
N ILE A 666 -6.40 13.51 -4.15
CA ILE A 666 -7.83 13.29 -3.95
C ILE A 666 -8.57 14.55 -4.39
N SER A 667 -9.37 14.45 -5.46
CA SER A 667 -10.14 15.59 -5.98
C SER A 667 -11.48 15.74 -5.25
N ARG A 668 -12.21 14.62 -5.08
CA ARG A 668 -13.48 14.58 -4.34
C ARG A 668 -13.80 13.15 -3.90
N ILE A 669 -14.69 13.04 -2.90
CA ILE A 669 -15.22 11.76 -2.42
C ILE A 669 -16.75 11.86 -2.44
N GLU A 670 -17.40 10.87 -3.01
CA GLU A 670 -18.85 10.70 -3.02
C GLU A 670 -19.23 9.45 -2.22
N ASP A 671 -20.39 9.47 -1.58
CA ASP A 671 -20.98 8.28 -0.99
C ASP A 671 -21.62 7.38 -2.08
N LYS A 672 -22.11 6.21 -1.68
CA LYS A 672 -22.77 5.25 -2.59
C LYS A 672 -23.98 5.82 -3.34
N ASN A 673 -24.60 6.90 -2.85
CA ASN A 673 -25.76 7.56 -3.43
C ASN A 673 -25.37 8.73 -4.36
N GLY A 674 -24.07 9.02 -4.49
CA GLY A 674 -23.55 10.13 -5.29
C GLY A 674 -23.52 11.48 -4.57
N LYS A 675 -23.76 11.51 -3.24
CA LYS A 675 -23.60 12.72 -2.44
C LYS A 675 -22.13 13.02 -2.26
N VAL A 676 -21.68 14.21 -2.64
CA VAL A 676 -20.30 14.68 -2.38
C VAL A 676 -20.14 14.91 -0.89
N ILE A 677 -19.24 14.16 -0.25
CA ILE A 677 -18.90 14.26 1.18
C ILE A 677 -17.58 14.99 1.43
N TYR A 678 -16.74 15.08 0.40
CA TYR A 678 -15.48 15.84 0.42
C TYR A 678 -15.16 16.39 -0.97
N LYS A 679 -14.65 17.61 -1.03
CA LYS A 679 -14.06 18.22 -2.23
C LYS A 679 -12.77 18.93 -1.84
N ASN A 680 -11.70 18.67 -2.57
CA ASN A 680 -10.42 19.32 -2.32
C ASN A 680 -10.49 20.80 -2.65
N ALA A 681 -9.90 21.63 -1.80
CA ALA A 681 -9.59 23.02 -2.06
C ALA A 681 -8.07 23.16 -2.09
N SER A 682 -7.51 23.69 -3.17
CA SER A 682 -6.07 23.91 -3.28
C SER A 682 -5.70 25.20 -2.54
N ASP A 683 -4.72 25.09 -1.63
CA ASP A 683 -4.06 26.25 -1.03
C ASP A 683 -2.83 26.59 -1.85
N GLU A 684 -2.65 27.88 -2.17
CA GLU A 684 -1.51 28.39 -2.92
C GLU A 684 -0.81 29.52 -2.15
N LYS A 685 0.51 29.64 -2.39
CA LYS A 685 1.35 30.67 -1.77
C LYS A 685 2.44 31.11 -2.72
N GLN A 686 2.62 32.43 -2.90
CA GLN A 686 3.80 32.95 -3.59
C GLN A 686 5.03 32.72 -2.72
N ALA A 687 5.91 31.82 -3.15
CA ALA A 687 7.10 31.42 -2.40
C ALA A 687 8.35 32.17 -2.84
N LEU A 688 8.46 32.51 -4.12
CA LEU A 688 9.56 33.26 -4.70
C LEU A 688 8.99 34.27 -5.71
N ALA A 689 9.49 35.50 -5.72
CA ALA A 689 9.00 36.51 -6.65
C ALA A 689 9.24 36.07 -8.10
N PRO A 690 8.32 36.40 -9.03
CA PRO A 690 8.30 35.86 -10.38
C PRO A 690 9.56 36.13 -11.20
N ASP A 691 10.17 37.30 -11.06
CA ASP A 691 11.41 37.70 -11.74
C ASP A 691 12.61 36.84 -11.29
N TYR A 692 12.80 36.63 -9.99
CA TYR A 692 13.84 35.73 -9.46
C TYR A 692 13.57 34.27 -9.81
N ASN A 693 12.28 33.88 -9.81
CA ASN A 693 11.88 32.54 -10.23
C ASN A 693 12.26 32.27 -11.69
N TYR A 694 12.02 33.23 -12.58
CA TYR A 694 12.38 33.10 -14.00
C TYR A 694 13.87 32.87 -14.18
N VAL A 695 14.72 33.58 -13.43
CA VAL A 695 16.19 33.36 -13.45
C VAL A 695 16.50 31.91 -13.01
N MET A 696 15.83 31.40 -12.00
CA MET A 696 16.05 30.00 -11.58
C MET A 696 15.59 29.00 -12.62
N VAL A 697 14.46 29.23 -13.29
CA VAL A 697 14.01 28.40 -14.42
C VAL A 697 15.05 28.41 -15.54
N ASP A 698 15.61 29.58 -15.89
CA ASP A 698 16.63 29.69 -16.93
C ASP A 698 17.94 28.97 -16.53
N LEU A 699 18.38 29.08 -15.27
CA LEU A 699 19.50 28.30 -14.73
C LEU A 699 19.26 26.78 -14.82
N LEU A 700 18.04 26.29 -14.49
CA LEU A 700 17.67 24.87 -14.58
C LEU A 700 17.60 24.40 -16.04
N ARG A 701 17.13 25.25 -16.98
CA ARG A 701 17.13 24.97 -18.41
C ARG A 701 18.55 24.89 -18.96
N TYR A 702 19.42 25.82 -18.54
CA TYR A 702 20.83 25.79 -18.92
C TYR A 702 21.54 24.52 -18.45
N ALA A 703 21.20 24.03 -17.23
CA ALA A 703 21.79 22.81 -16.67
C ALA A 703 21.46 21.55 -17.50
N THR A 704 20.37 21.54 -18.25
CA THR A 704 19.98 20.43 -19.14
C THR A 704 20.37 20.61 -20.60
N ARG A 705 20.68 21.85 -21.03
CA ARG A 705 20.97 22.20 -22.43
C ARG A 705 22.14 21.38 -22.98
N GLY A 706 21.96 20.82 -24.17
CA GLY A 706 23.00 20.04 -24.88
C GLY A 706 23.20 18.61 -24.33
N SER A 707 22.45 18.19 -23.34
CA SER A 707 22.52 16.79 -22.86
C SER A 707 21.88 15.86 -23.89
N ALA A 708 22.59 14.83 -24.33
CA ALA A 708 22.10 13.84 -25.30
C ALA A 708 20.77 13.16 -24.90
N GLY A 709 20.51 13.04 -23.61
CA GLY A 709 19.25 12.44 -23.09
C GLY A 709 17.99 13.21 -23.48
N PHE A 710 18.09 14.50 -23.78
CA PHE A 710 16.94 15.37 -24.11
C PHE A 710 16.78 15.66 -25.60
N GLN A 711 17.63 15.08 -26.45
CA GLN A 711 17.50 15.21 -27.90
C GLN A 711 16.16 14.65 -28.38
N GLY A 712 15.45 15.40 -29.24
CA GLY A 712 14.15 15.01 -29.78
C GLY A 712 12.94 15.26 -28.88
N ILE A 713 13.11 15.80 -27.67
CA ILE A 713 12.02 16.29 -26.80
C ILE A 713 11.69 17.72 -27.27
N LYS A 714 10.39 18.01 -27.50
CA LYS A 714 9.87 19.31 -27.94
C LYS A 714 9.67 20.29 -26.80
N SER A 715 9.32 19.75 -25.62
CA SER A 715 9.06 20.54 -24.43
C SER A 715 10.28 21.30 -23.96
N GLU A 716 10.07 22.47 -23.38
CA GLU A 716 11.12 23.16 -22.62
C GLU A 716 11.42 22.35 -21.37
N VAL A 717 12.68 21.95 -21.20
CA VAL A 717 13.12 21.13 -20.08
C VAL A 717 14.16 21.86 -19.25
N GLY A 718 13.91 21.93 -17.96
CA GLY A 718 14.90 22.29 -16.94
C GLY A 718 15.08 21.14 -15.93
N GLY A 719 16.17 21.16 -15.17
CA GLY A 719 16.29 20.15 -14.12
C GLY A 719 17.64 20.10 -13.43
N LYS A 720 17.69 19.34 -12.34
CA LYS A 720 18.87 19.14 -11.50
C LYS A 720 19.06 17.70 -11.11
N THR A 721 20.26 17.19 -11.27
CA THR A 721 20.70 15.88 -10.76
C THR A 721 21.13 15.99 -9.30
N GLY A 722 20.88 14.95 -8.52
CA GLY A 722 21.43 14.73 -7.19
C GLY A 722 22.15 13.41 -7.12
N THR A 723 23.25 13.39 -6.39
CA THR A 723 23.99 12.19 -6.06
C THR A 723 24.51 12.39 -4.65
N THR A 724 24.27 11.42 -3.77
CA THR A 724 24.78 11.46 -2.41
C THR A 724 26.15 10.78 -2.33
N ASN A 725 26.82 10.95 -1.18
CA ASN A 725 28.09 10.31 -0.92
C ASN A 725 27.96 8.79 -1.12
N ASP A 726 29.02 8.16 -1.58
CA ASP A 726 29.11 6.72 -1.84
C ASP A 726 28.06 6.20 -2.86
N TYR A 727 27.43 7.11 -3.61
CA TYR A 727 26.45 6.77 -4.66
C TYR A 727 25.22 6.00 -4.14
N VAL A 728 24.80 6.26 -2.90
CA VAL A 728 23.68 5.59 -2.23
C VAL A 728 22.36 5.99 -2.85
N ASP A 729 22.19 7.29 -3.14
CA ASP A 729 20.97 7.87 -3.69
C ASP A 729 21.25 8.62 -5.00
N GLY A 730 20.49 8.29 -6.03
CA GLY A 730 20.47 9.01 -7.31
C GLY A 730 19.15 9.73 -7.49
N TRP A 731 19.21 11.06 -7.68
CA TRP A 731 18.04 11.91 -7.85
C TRP A 731 18.05 12.62 -9.20
N PHE A 732 16.86 12.88 -9.72
CA PHE A 732 16.65 13.86 -10.77
C PHE A 732 15.32 14.59 -10.53
N MET A 733 15.39 15.91 -10.47
CA MET A 733 14.23 16.79 -10.43
C MET A 733 14.15 17.48 -11.79
N GLY A 734 13.15 17.11 -12.58
CA GLY A 734 12.93 17.64 -13.91
C GLY A 734 11.68 18.51 -13.96
N ILE A 735 11.77 19.66 -14.61
CA ILE A 735 10.65 20.58 -14.80
C ILE A 735 10.36 20.77 -16.29
N THR A 736 9.09 20.76 -16.65
CA THR A 736 8.54 21.33 -17.89
C THR A 736 7.44 22.31 -17.50
N PRO A 737 6.94 23.18 -18.41
CA PRO A 737 5.82 24.07 -18.09
C PRO A 737 4.54 23.34 -17.68
N SER A 738 4.31 22.13 -18.22
CA SER A 738 3.08 21.35 -17.97
C SER A 738 3.22 20.31 -16.87
N LEU A 739 4.46 19.85 -16.57
CA LEU A 739 4.66 18.74 -15.64
C LEU A 739 6.02 18.81 -14.95
N VAL A 740 6.03 18.59 -13.65
CA VAL A 740 7.26 18.46 -12.84
C VAL A 740 7.39 17.04 -12.34
N VAL A 741 8.54 16.41 -12.58
CA VAL A 741 8.74 14.98 -12.26
C VAL A 741 9.96 14.83 -11.36
N GLY A 742 9.72 14.31 -10.16
CA GLY A 742 10.75 13.89 -9.23
C GLY A 742 11.03 12.40 -9.37
N THR A 743 12.30 12.04 -9.45
CA THR A 743 12.75 10.64 -9.55
C THR A 743 13.88 10.39 -8.56
N TRP A 744 13.71 9.37 -7.74
CA TRP A 744 14.74 8.81 -6.87
C TRP A 744 15.01 7.35 -7.23
N VAL A 745 16.27 6.94 -7.17
CA VAL A 745 16.73 5.54 -7.33
C VAL A 745 17.81 5.24 -6.30
N GLY A 746 17.69 4.12 -5.59
CA GLY A 746 18.67 3.69 -4.60
C GLY A 746 18.33 2.33 -4.00
N GLY A 747 19.19 1.81 -3.14
CA GLY A 747 18.90 0.59 -2.37
C GLY A 747 18.06 0.89 -1.13
N ASP A 748 17.29 -0.09 -0.67
CA ASP A 748 16.62 -0.01 0.62
C ASP A 748 17.63 0.14 1.77
N ASP A 749 18.70 -0.61 1.69
CA ASP A 749 19.82 -0.55 2.62
C ASP A 749 20.96 0.31 2.05
N ARG A 750 21.57 1.16 2.90
CA ARG A 750 22.61 2.10 2.44
C ARG A 750 23.88 1.42 1.87
N TRP A 751 24.13 0.15 2.15
CA TRP A 751 25.24 -0.62 1.57
C TRP A 751 24.89 -1.30 0.24
N ILE A 752 23.66 -1.16 -0.22
CA ILE A 752 23.21 -1.59 -1.55
C ILE A 752 23.25 -0.39 -2.48
N HIS A 753 24.41 -0.11 -3.04
CA HIS A 753 24.65 1.07 -3.88
C HIS A 753 25.70 0.76 -4.95
N PHE A 754 25.87 1.62 -5.92
CA PHE A 754 26.97 1.55 -6.87
C PHE A 754 28.31 1.91 -6.21
N ASN A 755 29.41 1.39 -6.75
CA ASN A 755 30.76 1.69 -6.25
C ASN A 755 31.53 2.71 -7.10
N SER A 756 30.94 3.19 -8.20
CA SER A 756 31.59 4.10 -9.14
C SER A 756 30.68 5.22 -9.64
N LEU A 757 31.29 6.33 -10.03
CA LEU A 757 30.63 7.43 -10.73
C LEU A 757 30.03 6.98 -12.08
N THR A 758 30.57 5.95 -12.71
CA THR A 758 30.16 5.48 -14.04
C THR A 758 28.67 5.13 -14.09
N TYR A 759 28.15 4.50 -13.05
CA TYR A 759 26.75 4.06 -12.96
C TYR A 759 25.97 4.70 -11.81
N GLY A 760 26.66 5.16 -10.76
CA GLY A 760 26.05 5.62 -9.50
C GLY A 760 25.66 7.09 -9.47
N GLN A 761 25.77 7.84 -10.58
CA GLN A 761 25.32 9.24 -10.64
C GLN A 761 23.82 9.33 -10.89
N GLY A 762 23.15 10.34 -10.32
CA GLY A 762 21.76 10.67 -10.63
C GLY A 762 21.47 10.85 -12.12
N SER A 763 22.49 11.33 -12.88
CA SER A 763 22.44 11.41 -14.34
C SER A 763 22.36 10.06 -15.06
N LYS A 764 22.70 8.96 -14.38
CA LYS A 764 22.63 7.58 -14.89
C LYS A 764 21.51 6.78 -14.22
N MET A 765 21.28 7.02 -12.92
CA MET A 765 20.28 6.29 -12.13
C MET A 765 18.86 6.84 -12.33
N ALA A 766 18.65 8.16 -12.30
CA ALA A 766 17.33 8.78 -12.25
C ALA A 766 16.94 9.57 -13.52
N ARG A 767 17.84 10.39 -14.05
CA ARG A 767 17.55 11.25 -15.23
C ARG A 767 17.04 10.50 -16.46
N PRO A 768 17.53 9.30 -16.83
CA PRO A 768 17.07 8.62 -18.04
C PRO A 768 15.59 8.22 -17.98
N PHE A 769 15.03 7.97 -16.77
CA PHE A 769 13.59 7.78 -16.62
C PHE A 769 12.83 9.03 -17.08
N PHE A 770 13.18 10.20 -16.54
CA PHE A 770 12.50 11.45 -16.88
C PHE A 770 12.52 11.71 -18.40
N SER A 771 13.69 11.63 -19.01
CA SER A 771 13.82 11.93 -20.45
C SER A 771 13.02 10.97 -21.32
N GLU A 772 12.98 9.67 -20.99
CA GLU A 772 12.18 8.70 -21.74
C GLU A 772 10.68 8.86 -21.45
N PHE A 773 10.31 9.16 -20.23
CA PHE A 773 8.91 9.39 -19.84
C PHE A 773 8.34 10.59 -20.63
N ILE A 774 8.98 11.75 -20.60
CA ILE A 774 8.53 12.93 -21.37
C ILE A 774 8.46 12.60 -22.88
N ARG A 775 9.48 11.93 -23.43
CA ARG A 775 9.46 11.49 -24.83
C ARG A 775 8.26 10.62 -25.17
N GLN A 776 7.90 9.69 -24.27
CA GLN A 776 6.74 8.80 -24.47
C GLN A 776 5.42 9.57 -24.37
N LEU A 777 5.30 10.54 -23.47
CA LEU A 777 4.11 11.41 -23.40
C LEU A 777 3.89 12.17 -24.73
N GLU A 778 4.96 12.74 -25.29
CA GLU A 778 4.92 13.44 -26.57
C GLU A 778 4.60 12.51 -27.76
N LEU A 779 5.22 11.33 -27.80
CA LEU A 779 5.02 10.36 -28.89
C LEU A 779 3.60 9.76 -28.89
N GLN A 780 3.06 9.46 -27.71
CA GLN A 780 1.72 8.90 -27.56
C GLN A 780 0.63 9.97 -27.52
N LYS A 781 1.01 11.27 -27.56
CA LYS A 781 0.10 12.42 -27.58
C LYS A 781 -0.92 12.37 -26.43
N VAL A 782 -0.43 12.16 -25.22
CA VAL A 782 -1.30 12.13 -24.02
C VAL A 782 -2.02 13.45 -23.87
N SER A 783 -3.35 13.42 -23.69
CA SER A 783 -4.23 14.60 -23.75
C SER A 783 -3.89 15.65 -22.69
N ASP A 784 -3.53 15.23 -21.50
CA ASP A 784 -3.23 16.11 -20.35
C ASP A 784 -1.78 16.62 -20.33
N TYR A 785 -1.01 16.40 -21.41
CA TYR A 785 0.35 16.89 -21.56
C TYR A 785 0.52 17.77 -22.79
N ASP A 786 0.84 19.06 -22.58
CA ASP A 786 1.12 20.01 -23.68
C ASP A 786 2.64 20.18 -23.91
N PRO A 787 3.19 19.60 -24.99
CA PRO A 787 4.61 19.74 -25.33
C PRO A 787 4.97 21.14 -25.87
N ASN A 788 3.97 21.97 -26.20
CA ASN A 788 4.18 23.32 -26.74
C ASN A 788 4.08 24.41 -25.67
N ALA A 789 3.68 24.06 -24.45
CA ALA A 789 3.69 24.99 -23.33
C ALA A 789 5.10 25.61 -23.13
N ARG A 790 5.13 26.86 -22.68
CA ARG A 790 6.36 27.61 -22.44
C ARG A 790 6.35 28.13 -21.01
N PHE A 791 7.55 28.24 -20.42
CA PHE A 791 7.68 28.91 -19.14
C PHE A 791 7.31 30.40 -19.27
N ILE A 792 6.62 30.91 -18.27
CA ILE A 792 6.18 32.28 -18.22
C ILE A 792 7.40 33.19 -18.05
N VAL A 793 7.51 34.23 -18.90
CA VAL A 793 8.49 35.31 -18.77
C VAL A 793 7.77 36.47 -18.09
N PRO A 794 8.00 36.72 -16.79
CA PRO A 794 7.30 37.78 -16.09
C PRO A 794 7.82 39.17 -16.49
N ALA A 795 6.95 40.17 -16.38
CA ALA A 795 7.38 41.58 -16.53
C ALA A 795 8.40 41.95 -15.44
N GLY A 796 9.46 42.65 -15.79
CA GLY A 796 10.55 43.01 -14.88
C GLY A 796 11.71 42.02 -14.86
N SER A 797 11.59 40.84 -15.49
CA SER A 797 12.71 39.90 -15.64
C SER A 797 13.89 40.49 -16.45
N GLU A 798 13.62 41.45 -17.29
CA GLU A 798 14.62 42.22 -18.04
C GLU A 798 15.57 43.03 -17.15
N ASN A 799 15.20 43.33 -15.90
CA ASN A 799 16.05 44.04 -14.95
C ASN A 799 17.18 43.15 -14.40
N ILE A 800 17.11 41.82 -14.61
CA ILE A 800 18.14 40.87 -14.18
C ILE A 800 18.88 40.37 -15.41
N VAL A 801 20.20 40.66 -15.49
CA VAL A 801 21.01 40.23 -16.62
C VAL A 801 21.18 38.72 -16.60
N THR A 802 20.55 38.05 -17.56
CA THR A 802 20.65 36.57 -17.78
C THR A 802 21.60 36.27 -18.96
N ASP A 803 21.79 37.17 -19.93
CA ASP A 803 22.80 37.05 -20.95
C ASP A 803 24.16 37.51 -20.45
N CYS A 804 25.00 36.58 -20.08
CA CYS A 804 26.29 36.86 -19.48
C CYS A 804 27.29 37.52 -20.44
N SER A 805 27.04 37.59 -21.76
CA SER A 805 27.84 38.39 -22.70
C SER A 805 27.67 39.89 -22.52
N GLN A 806 26.53 40.31 -21.97
CA GLN A 806 26.18 41.69 -21.63
C GLN A 806 26.62 42.12 -20.23
N TYR A 807 27.14 41.19 -19.41
CA TYR A 807 27.58 41.48 -18.06
C TYR A 807 28.91 42.26 -18.09
N SER A 808 28.86 43.56 -17.83
CA SER A 808 29.94 44.51 -18.04
C SER A 808 31.14 44.38 -17.10
N ASN A 809 31.14 43.47 -16.14
CA ASN A 809 32.23 43.28 -15.19
C ASN A 809 32.55 41.80 -14.91
N PRO A 810 33.19 41.10 -15.91
CA PRO A 810 33.54 39.69 -15.79
C PRO A 810 34.62 39.39 -14.73
N ASN A 811 35.29 40.43 -14.18
CA ASN A 811 36.47 40.30 -13.35
C ASN A 811 36.23 40.69 -11.87
N VAL A 812 35.03 41.03 -11.45
CA VAL A 812 34.73 41.27 -10.03
C VAL A 812 34.56 39.93 -9.31
N ILE A 813 35.66 39.39 -8.82
CA ILE A 813 35.80 38.36 -7.86
C ILE A 813 35.68 39.03 -6.48
N ASP A 814 34.68 38.66 -5.65
CA ASP A 814 34.63 38.98 -4.23
C ASP A 814 33.94 40.25 -3.71
N GLN A 815 32.97 40.87 -4.36
CA GLN A 815 32.08 41.77 -3.61
C GLN A 815 30.61 41.63 -4.03
N PRO A 816 29.67 41.42 -3.06
CA PRO A 816 28.24 41.62 -3.30
C PRO A 816 28.03 43.10 -3.61
N ARG A 817 27.45 43.45 -4.74
CA ARG A 817 27.05 44.84 -4.97
C ARG A 817 25.68 45.05 -4.30
N ASP A 818 25.60 46.01 -3.38
CA ASP A 818 24.39 46.71 -2.98
C ASP A 818 23.83 47.48 -4.21
N THR A 819 23.18 46.80 -5.15
CA THR A 819 22.64 47.48 -6.34
C THR A 819 21.11 47.32 -6.47
N VAL A 820 20.44 46.79 -5.51
CA VAL A 820 19.00 46.96 -5.44
C VAL A 820 18.69 47.91 -4.30
N LYS A 821 18.60 49.22 -4.58
CA LYS A 821 17.89 50.15 -3.67
C LYS A 821 16.44 49.69 -3.62
N ARG A 822 16.08 48.94 -2.57
CA ARG A 822 14.68 48.68 -2.25
C ARG A 822 13.96 50.01 -2.08
N LYS A 823 12.86 50.18 -2.78
CA LYS A 823 11.93 51.27 -2.47
C LYS A 823 11.38 51.02 -1.09
N PRO A 824 11.26 52.05 -0.20
CA PRO A 824 10.60 51.89 1.07
C PRO A 824 9.15 51.47 0.82
N GLY A 825 8.76 50.29 1.30
CA GLY A 825 7.40 49.74 1.17
C GLY A 825 7.31 48.31 0.65
N GLU A 826 8.42 47.63 0.31
CA GLU A 826 8.42 46.22 -0.17
C GLU A 826 8.53 45.18 0.95
N ASP A 827 8.50 45.60 2.22
CA ASP A 827 8.57 44.66 3.37
C ASP A 827 7.22 43.97 3.68
N ASP A 828 6.13 44.34 2.99
CA ASP A 828 4.79 43.79 3.25
C ASP A 828 4.49 42.45 2.53
N PHE A 829 5.43 41.91 1.79
CA PHE A 829 5.22 40.63 1.06
C PHE A 829 5.61 39.37 1.83
N PHE A 830 5.99 39.50 3.11
CA PHE A 830 6.40 38.38 3.97
C PHE A 830 5.72 38.37 5.35
N GLN A 831 4.46 38.88 5.46
CA GLN A 831 3.62 38.58 6.62
C GLN A 831 2.63 37.46 6.34
#